data_fc0debb258eb8d465a8046ffe1dddf93
#
_entry.id   fc0debb258eb8d465a8046ffe1dddf93
#
_cell.length_a   1.000
_cell.length_b   1.000
_cell.length_c   1.000
_cell.angle_alpha   90.00
_cell.angle_beta   90.00
_cell.angle_gamma   90.00
#
_symmetry.space_group_name_H-M   'P 1'
#
loop_
_entity.id
_entity.type
_entity.pdbx_description
1 polymer ?
#
loop_
_entity_poly.entity_id
_entity_poly.type
_entity_poly.pdbx_seq_one_letter_code
_entity_poly.pdbx_strand_id
1 'polypeptide(L)'
;MSNDTFRREWLRVRARQWIAAGAVASLPVFGSVALAANAADSLEEVVVTGSSIKGAAPVGSSVVTVGRAQIEEIGAQTVQQILKTVPAVVGLGSAGQGSYGSFDGAGTNAPTIHGLGASASNSTLVLINGHRLPLSGINHTLADPNILAPGALERVEVLSDGASSVYGSDAVAGVVNFITRRRYEGAEVSGQAGFADGYNTYSASALGGKRWDTGSALFSYSFSDRSNLSPADRDFTKLNHTSQGGTNQASFACAPATVRASSSASAYYYAPYTASSTVASCDYSGRTDLLPAEKRHNVFLSLEQALGDKTTVTGDFIYSNRQNRQDVARGSVTATIFGPGAANASQINPFFQLPAALAGATSAQVLWQADELLGRGAHIDSAAETFYSALKADYKLSDKWTATVGMVLGRDVSRQQNVGQLCVSCAYLALNGTTNSAGSTTTASIPGTSTAVLNLPLTANNALDVFNTSSGANRTSGAVQTALTDSLQTTIGTQTMNNYYASLNGDLLSLPAGEVRAALGAEYIRYTLAQDVTRPTNSGPASIASAHLRLNYLRSVRSAYAEVLVPVVGVEQNITGIRKLEFNVSGRTDSYSDFGSTSNPKIAANWEVIQGFKLRGNWAKSFVAPALTSSGSNAAGLTAESGFGSFGLGAMIVPVASFPTVTSIPACAAATTTCTLGTTVTGLQVNGGNGGLKAQTGKSTSVGFDWQPSFVDGLQLSATWWTNELRGGVTAPVPALALNTAALSSLLTILPTQAQIAAATSGLPQTSALPANSYFIYNYQQRNVLNLNVSGVDVDAHYVINTDAGRFNVGGGITRKTKFDQSIGTGGQWFSVLGSAGFNTTFPSLKLEGRGNLGWQKGALDVNAYLNYTGSYTNWSGGSQVPVTKVNGVPTGGGAPVDANTTVDLNIGYKLGGSLSGTQVYVDATNVFDKDPPFWNAAAGYDNINASPIGRVVTLGFRSKF
;
A
#
# COMPACT_ATOMS: atom_id res chain seq x y z
N MET A 1 20.76 10.66 -23.01
CA MET A 1 20.93 11.99 -22.39
C MET A 1 21.71 11.80 -21.11
N SER A 2 22.84 12.49 -20.94
CA SER A 2 23.75 12.26 -19.83
C SER A 2 23.17 12.71 -18.48
N ASN A 3 23.67 12.12 -17.38
CA ASN A 3 23.32 12.48 -16.00
C ASN A 3 23.43 14.00 -15.70
N ASP A 4 24.21 14.73 -16.45
CA ASP A 4 24.37 16.19 -16.30
C ASP A 4 23.18 17.00 -16.83
N THR A 5 22.49 16.52 -17.87
CA THR A 5 21.28 17.19 -18.38
C THR A 5 20.12 17.04 -17.40
N PHE A 6 20.03 15.89 -16.74
CA PHE A 6 19.04 15.61 -15.71
C PHE A 6 19.23 16.47 -14.44
N ARG A 7 20.48 16.66 -14.00
CA ARG A 7 20.82 17.57 -12.90
C ARG A 7 20.52 19.03 -13.24
N ARG A 8 20.73 19.47 -14.48
CA ARG A 8 20.51 20.87 -14.90
C ARG A 8 19.04 21.23 -15.07
N GLU A 9 18.21 20.33 -15.55
CA GLU A 9 16.75 20.54 -15.59
C GLU A 9 16.14 20.50 -14.20
N TRP A 10 16.60 19.62 -13.32
CA TRP A 10 16.17 19.53 -11.93
C TRP A 10 16.49 20.82 -11.14
N LEU A 11 17.66 21.40 -11.37
CA LEU A 11 18.06 22.69 -10.78
C LEU A 11 17.27 23.88 -11.36
N ARG A 12 16.88 23.84 -12.63
CA ARG A 12 16.10 24.91 -13.27
C ARG A 12 14.64 24.94 -12.82
N VAL A 13 14.05 23.81 -12.56
CA VAL A 13 12.68 23.71 -12.00
C VAL A 13 12.67 24.19 -10.55
N ARG A 14 13.70 23.89 -9.76
CA ARG A 14 13.84 24.41 -8.39
C ARG A 14 14.04 25.93 -8.35
N ALA A 15 14.86 26.50 -9.22
CA ALA A 15 15.14 27.93 -9.18
C ALA A 15 13.89 28.81 -9.45
N ARG A 16 12.94 28.32 -10.24
CA ARG A 16 11.68 29.05 -10.51
C ARG A 16 10.63 28.92 -9.40
N GLN A 17 10.71 27.88 -8.55
CA GLN A 17 9.78 27.65 -7.45
C GLN A 17 10.22 28.31 -6.13
N TRP A 18 11.51 28.55 -5.95
CA TRP A 18 12.03 29.27 -4.76
C TRP A 18 11.74 30.77 -4.77
N ILE A 19 11.48 31.38 -5.91
CA ILE A 19 11.16 32.82 -6.00
C ILE A 19 9.72 33.11 -5.53
N ALA A 20 8.82 32.13 -5.55
CA ALA A 20 7.47 32.28 -5.01
C ALA A 20 7.35 31.96 -3.51
N ALA A 21 8.31 31.24 -2.92
CA ALA A 21 8.34 30.89 -1.49
C ALA A 21 9.24 31.82 -0.65
N GLY A 22 10.05 32.64 -1.28
CA GLY A 22 11.05 33.51 -0.63
C GLY A 22 10.51 34.82 -0.02
N ALA A 23 9.21 35.07 -0.09
CA ALA A 23 8.65 36.38 0.36
C ALA A 23 8.17 36.41 1.83
N VAL A 24 8.46 35.36 2.64
CA VAL A 24 8.01 35.31 4.07
C VAL A 24 9.14 35.20 5.08
N ALA A 25 10.40 35.25 4.68
CA ALA A 25 11.53 35.05 5.58
C ALA A 25 12.38 36.32 5.76
N SER A 26 11.76 37.39 6.29
CA SER A 26 12.51 38.51 6.93
C SER A 26 11.70 39.05 8.12
N LEU A 27 11.85 38.38 9.28
CA LEU A 27 11.43 38.93 10.57
C LEU A 27 12.67 39.24 11.40
N PRO A 28 12.77 40.43 11.98
CA PRO A 28 13.94 40.82 12.79
C PRO A 28 13.90 40.13 14.16
N VAL A 29 15.06 39.70 14.60
CA VAL A 29 15.33 39.26 15.96
C VAL A 29 15.15 40.41 16.93
N PHE A 30 14.12 40.35 17.79
CA PHE A 30 13.97 41.23 18.94
C PHE A 30 14.47 40.57 20.23
N GLY A 31 15.30 41.35 20.95
CA GLY A 31 15.93 40.96 22.19
C GLY A 31 14.94 40.76 23.34
N SER A 32 15.34 39.94 24.26
CA SER A 32 14.65 39.55 25.48
C SER A 32 14.41 40.68 26.46
N VAL A 33 13.14 40.85 26.89
CA VAL A 33 12.78 41.45 28.19
C VAL A 33 11.95 40.43 28.92
N ALA A 34 12.47 39.97 30.06
CA ALA A 34 11.76 39.09 30.98
C ALA A 34 10.74 39.88 31.80
N LEU A 35 9.47 39.55 31.66
CA LEU A 35 8.42 39.93 32.61
C LEU A 35 7.64 38.67 32.97
N ALA A 36 7.74 38.27 34.24
CA ALA A 36 6.94 37.20 34.78
C ALA A 36 5.48 37.67 34.93
N ALA A 37 4.59 37.05 34.17
CA ALA A 37 3.15 37.17 34.40
C ALA A 37 2.57 35.76 34.51
N ASN A 38 1.76 35.53 35.53
CA ASN A 38 1.02 34.28 35.75
C ASN A 38 0.12 34.00 34.54
N ALA A 39 0.51 32.99 33.75
CA ALA A 39 -0.32 32.49 32.68
C ALA A 39 -1.45 31.67 33.28
N ALA A 40 -2.68 32.12 33.12
CA ALA A 40 -3.83 31.24 33.19
C ALA A 40 -3.66 30.18 32.08
N ASP A 41 -3.56 28.92 32.46
CA ASP A 41 -3.57 27.80 31.49
C ASP A 41 -4.84 27.90 30.64
N SER A 42 -4.73 28.45 29.44
CA SER A 42 -5.76 28.31 28.44
C SER A 42 -5.79 26.81 28.09
N LEU A 43 -6.93 26.17 28.37
CA LEU A 43 -7.16 24.76 28.02
C LEU A 43 -6.72 24.53 26.57
N GLU A 44 -5.72 23.70 26.40
CA GLU A 44 -5.26 23.26 25.10
C GLU A 44 -6.44 22.63 24.36
N GLU A 45 -6.73 23.08 23.14
CA GLU A 45 -7.78 22.49 22.31
C GLU A 45 -7.40 21.04 22.01
N VAL A 46 -7.97 20.10 22.78
CA VAL A 46 -7.71 18.67 22.58
C VAL A 46 -8.43 18.27 21.30
N VAL A 47 -7.66 18.06 20.23
CA VAL A 47 -8.17 17.39 19.02
C VAL A 47 -8.48 15.95 19.40
N VAL A 48 -9.74 15.56 19.34
CA VAL A 48 -10.18 14.19 19.62
C VAL A 48 -10.77 13.61 18.33
N THR A 49 -10.28 12.45 17.92
CA THR A 49 -10.72 11.78 16.71
C THR A 49 -12.14 11.21 16.89
N GLY A 50 -13.02 11.43 15.91
CA GLY A 50 -14.35 10.81 15.85
C GLY A 50 -15.52 11.71 16.20
N SER A 51 -15.29 13.00 16.45
CA SER A 51 -16.33 14.02 16.64
C SER A 51 -15.96 15.32 15.92
N SER A 52 -16.96 16.03 15.40
CA SER A 52 -16.82 17.41 14.90
C SER A 52 -16.99 18.45 15.99
N ILE A 53 -17.47 18.04 17.18
CA ILE A 53 -17.68 18.91 18.34
C ILE A 53 -16.35 19.08 19.06
N LYS A 54 -15.81 20.29 19.07
CA LYS A 54 -14.52 20.63 19.69
C LYS A 54 -14.47 20.23 21.16
N GLY A 55 -13.40 19.56 21.57
CA GLY A 55 -13.18 19.14 22.95
C GLY A 55 -14.16 18.10 23.49
N ALA A 56 -14.96 17.46 22.63
CA ALA A 56 -15.80 16.32 23.01
C ALA A 56 -15.12 15.00 22.65
N ALA A 57 -15.01 14.08 23.61
CA ALA A 57 -14.62 12.71 23.32
C ALA A 57 -15.66 12.04 22.43
N PRO A 58 -15.28 11.12 21.53
CA PRO A 58 -16.23 10.41 20.69
C PRO A 58 -17.19 9.57 21.53
N VAL A 59 -18.48 9.70 21.27
CA VAL A 59 -19.51 8.89 21.93
C VAL A 59 -19.65 7.54 21.20
N GLY A 60 -19.76 6.48 21.96
CA GLY A 60 -20.04 5.12 21.48
C GLY A 60 -18.84 4.42 20.85
N SER A 61 -17.71 5.07 20.71
CA SER A 61 -16.53 4.55 20.02
C SER A 61 -15.34 4.42 20.96
N SER A 62 -14.42 3.48 20.66
CA SER A 62 -13.11 3.38 21.32
C SER A 62 -12.05 4.05 20.46
N VAL A 63 -11.15 4.77 21.11
CA VAL A 63 -9.96 5.32 20.47
C VAL A 63 -8.72 4.72 21.13
N VAL A 64 -7.94 3.97 20.37
CA VAL A 64 -6.61 3.50 20.80
C VAL A 64 -5.63 4.64 20.58
N THR A 65 -4.91 5.01 21.63
CA THR A 65 -3.94 6.11 21.58
C THR A 65 -2.53 5.59 21.83
N VAL A 66 -1.62 5.85 20.88
CA VAL A 66 -0.16 5.66 21.06
C VAL A 66 0.44 7.01 21.40
N GLY A 67 0.71 7.24 22.68
CA GLY A 67 1.17 8.52 23.20
C GLY A 67 2.68 8.74 23.00
N ARG A 68 3.14 9.97 23.28
CA ARG A 68 4.53 10.39 23.09
C ARG A 68 5.54 9.45 23.77
N ALA A 69 5.30 9.07 25.02
CA ALA A 69 6.18 8.17 25.76
C ALA A 69 6.35 6.82 25.04
N GLN A 70 5.25 6.23 24.55
CA GLN A 70 5.30 4.97 23.80
C GLN A 70 6.01 5.12 22.45
N ILE A 71 5.80 6.24 21.75
CA ILE A 71 6.53 6.55 20.50
C ILE A 71 8.04 6.62 20.75
N GLU A 72 8.44 7.22 21.88
CA GLU A 72 9.85 7.32 22.30
C GLU A 72 10.44 5.96 22.71
N GLU A 73 9.67 5.12 23.41
CA GLU A 73 10.06 3.79 23.83
C GLU A 73 10.23 2.80 22.67
N ILE A 74 9.43 2.93 21.62
CA ILE A 74 9.50 2.07 20.42
C ILE A 74 10.78 2.35 19.59
N GLY A 75 11.41 3.52 19.75
CA GLY A 75 12.53 3.94 18.92
C GLY A 75 12.19 4.08 17.43
N ALA A 76 10.93 4.33 17.09
CA ALA A 76 10.42 4.31 15.73
C ALA A 76 11.12 5.35 14.84
N GLN A 77 11.61 4.93 13.67
CA GLN A 77 12.15 5.80 12.63
C GLN A 77 11.09 6.27 11.65
N THR A 78 9.99 5.54 11.54
CA THR A 78 8.87 5.84 10.65
C THR A 78 7.55 5.72 11.39
N VAL A 79 6.55 6.44 10.91
CA VAL A 79 5.18 6.37 11.41
C VAL A 79 4.58 4.96 11.22
N GLN A 80 4.97 4.26 10.17
CA GLN A 80 4.59 2.88 9.94
C GLN A 80 5.00 1.95 11.10
N GLN A 81 6.19 2.13 11.66
CA GLN A 81 6.65 1.33 12.80
C GLN A 81 5.78 1.58 14.06
N ILE A 82 5.32 2.83 14.25
CA ILE A 82 4.37 3.17 15.31
C ILE A 82 3.05 2.43 15.08
N LEU A 83 2.49 2.49 13.87
CA LEU A 83 1.22 1.85 13.54
C LEU A 83 1.24 0.32 13.70
N LYS A 84 2.37 -0.33 13.46
CA LYS A 84 2.55 -1.78 13.68
C LYS A 84 2.38 -2.20 15.14
N THR A 85 2.43 -1.27 16.08
CA THR A 85 2.19 -1.57 17.49
C THR A 85 0.71 -1.68 17.85
N VAL A 86 -0.20 -1.32 16.94
CA VAL A 86 -1.65 -1.40 17.13
C VAL A 86 -2.20 -2.63 16.42
N PRO A 87 -2.64 -3.69 17.11
CA PRO A 87 -3.04 -4.97 16.48
C PRO A 87 -4.19 -4.87 15.48
N ALA A 88 -5.07 -3.87 15.60
CA ALA A 88 -6.15 -3.64 14.66
C ALA A 88 -5.66 -3.08 13.31
N VAL A 89 -4.42 -2.54 13.24
CA VAL A 89 -3.85 -1.93 12.02
C VAL A 89 -2.98 -2.94 11.29
N VAL A 90 -3.37 -3.30 10.10
CA VAL A 90 -2.72 -4.34 9.28
C VAL A 90 -2.38 -3.82 7.89
N GLY A 91 -1.74 -4.64 7.07
CA GLY A 91 -1.47 -4.35 5.66
C GLY A 91 -0.31 -3.39 5.42
N LEU A 92 0.53 -3.15 6.43
CA LEU A 92 1.63 -2.18 6.36
C LEU A 92 2.89 -2.71 5.66
N GLY A 93 2.99 -4.01 5.42
CA GLY A 93 4.18 -4.63 4.84
C GLY A 93 5.42 -4.57 5.74
N SER A 94 6.51 -5.21 5.33
CA SER A 94 7.69 -5.37 6.19
C SER A 94 8.58 -4.14 6.24
N ALA A 95 8.63 -3.30 5.22
CA ALA A 95 9.58 -2.19 5.22
C ALA A 95 9.21 -1.03 4.28
N GLY A 96 8.01 -0.48 4.41
CA GLY A 96 7.63 0.70 3.65
C GLY A 96 7.30 0.44 2.18
N GLN A 97 7.22 -0.82 1.77
CA GLN A 97 6.73 -1.17 0.44
C GLN A 97 5.20 -1.27 0.39
N GLY A 98 4.56 -1.32 1.57
CA GLY A 98 3.13 -1.58 1.66
C GLY A 98 2.73 -2.90 1.01
N SER A 99 1.45 -3.22 1.07
CA SER A 99 0.89 -4.37 0.36
C SER A 99 0.86 -4.22 -1.16
N TYR A 100 1.10 -3.04 -1.67
CA TYR A 100 1.10 -2.74 -3.10
C TYR A 100 2.49 -2.72 -3.73
N GLY A 101 3.54 -2.98 -2.94
CA GLY A 101 4.92 -3.07 -3.41
C GLY A 101 5.48 -1.77 -3.99
N SER A 102 6.67 -1.85 -4.55
CA SER A 102 7.32 -0.71 -5.20
C SER A 102 6.66 -0.33 -6.54
N PHE A 103 5.93 -1.23 -7.17
CA PHE A 103 5.37 -1.05 -8.51
C PHE A 103 4.30 0.03 -8.60
N ASP A 104 3.44 0.16 -7.59
CA ASP A 104 2.23 0.96 -7.72
C ASP A 104 2.29 2.28 -6.98
N GLY A 105 3.16 2.42 -6.02
CA GLY A 105 3.10 3.51 -5.09
C GLY A 105 4.37 4.27 -4.79
N ALA A 106 5.47 4.07 -5.48
CA ALA A 106 6.76 4.69 -5.13
C ALA A 106 7.10 4.53 -3.62
N GLY A 107 6.78 3.38 -3.04
CA GLY A 107 6.94 3.08 -1.62
C GLY A 107 5.86 3.68 -0.71
N THR A 108 4.72 4.10 -1.25
CA THR A 108 3.55 4.57 -0.48
C THR A 108 3.05 3.49 0.46
N ASN A 109 2.77 3.87 1.69
CA ASN A 109 2.29 2.97 2.73
C ASN A 109 0.98 3.47 3.31
N ALA A 110 -0.09 2.69 3.17
CA ALA A 110 -1.40 3.01 3.69
C ALA A 110 -1.86 1.97 4.72
N PRO A 111 -2.16 2.39 5.96
CA PRO A 111 -2.69 1.48 6.97
C PRO A 111 -4.12 1.05 6.62
N THR A 112 -4.49 -0.16 7.00
CA THR A 112 -5.88 -0.59 7.00
C THR A 112 -6.29 -1.14 8.37
N ILE A 113 -7.43 -0.70 8.87
CA ILE A 113 -7.98 -1.20 10.12
C ILE A 113 -8.75 -2.49 9.81
N HIS A 114 -8.45 -3.56 10.56
CA HIS A 114 -9.04 -4.89 10.45
C HIS A 114 -8.88 -5.58 9.07
N GLY A 115 -8.10 -5.01 8.15
CA GLY A 115 -7.93 -5.55 6.80
C GLY A 115 -9.15 -5.34 5.89
N LEU A 116 -10.05 -4.42 6.24
CA LEU A 116 -11.17 -4.06 5.37
C LEU A 116 -10.67 -3.16 4.25
N GLY A 117 -10.96 -3.53 3.02
CA GLY A 117 -10.60 -2.75 1.83
C GLY A 117 -10.62 -3.58 0.57
N ALA A 118 -10.63 -2.91 -0.57
CA ALA A 118 -10.47 -3.51 -1.89
C ALA A 118 -9.19 -2.99 -2.56
N SER A 119 -8.69 -3.69 -3.56
CA SER A 119 -7.38 -3.46 -4.18
C SER A 119 -7.13 -2.04 -4.68
N ALA A 120 -8.17 -1.29 -5.03
CA ALA A 120 -8.06 0.04 -5.63
C ALA A 120 -8.44 1.19 -4.68
N SER A 121 -8.87 0.90 -3.46
CA SER A 121 -9.30 1.91 -2.50
C SER A 121 -9.07 1.47 -1.07
N ASN A 122 -8.66 2.41 -0.23
CA ASN A 122 -8.46 2.18 1.19
C ASN A 122 -9.73 2.59 1.96
N SER A 123 -10.22 1.72 2.84
CA SER A 123 -11.38 1.99 3.69
C SER A 123 -11.03 2.58 5.05
N THR A 124 -9.74 2.88 5.29
CA THR A 124 -9.24 3.55 6.48
C THR A 124 -8.77 4.96 6.14
N LEU A 125 -9.38 5.95 6.78
CA LEU A 125 -9.03 7.34 6.55
C LEU A 125 -7.78 7.73 7.37
N VAL A 126 -6.83 8.39 6.72
CA VAL A 126 -5.62 8.91 7.37
C VAL A 126 -5.71 10.43 7.47
N LEU A 127 -5.47 10.96 8.67
CA LEU A 127 -5.55 12.39 8.98
C LEU A 127 -4.29 12.88 9.70
N ILE A 128 -4.02 14.18 9.56
CA ILE A 128 -3.07 14.95 10.38
C ILE A 128 -3.87 16.07 11.05
N ASN A 129 -3.87 16.12 12.38
CA ASN A 129 -4.61 17.10 13.16
C ASN A 129 -6.10 17.23 12.74
N GLY A 130 -6.74 16.11 12.37
CA GLY A 130 -8.12 16.08 11.89
C GLY A 130 -8.32 16.41 10.42
N HIS A 131 -7.27 16.72 9.66
CA HIS A 131 -7.34 17.10 8.26
C HIS A 131 -6.81 16.01 7.34
N ARG A 132 -7.42 15.86 6.15
CA ARG A 132 -6.99 14.91 5.13
C ARG A 132 -5.61 15.22 4.58
N LEU A 133 -4.87 14.17 4.22
CA LEU A 133 -3.61 14.25 3.49
C LEU A 133 -3.84 14.26 1.97
N PRO A 134 -2.91 14.85 1.19
CA PRO A 134 -2.86 14.57 -0.23
C PRO A 134 -2.63 13.09 -0.47
N LEU A 135 -3.20 12.58 -1.55
CA LEU A 135 -2.92 11.22 -1.97
C LEU A 135 -1.52 11.16 -2.59
N SER A 136 -0.84 10.06 -2.43
CA SER A 136 0.50 9.76 -2.95
C SER A 136 0.47 8.47 -3.76
N GLY A 137 1.46 8.25 -4.60
CA GLY A 137 1.57 7.07 -5.43
C GLY A 137 1.24 7.35 -6.91
N ILE A 138 1.40 6.33 -7.73
CA ILE A 138 1.28 6.43 -9.18
C ILE A 138 -0.02 5.80 -9.65
N ASN A 139 -0.15 4.48 -9.54
CA ASN A 139 -1.32 3.73 -9.98
C ASN A 139 -2.36 3.57 -8.87
N HIS A 140 -1.89 3.28 -7.65
CA HIS A 140 -2.71 3.26 -6.45
C HIS A 140 -2.44 4.52 -5.63
N THR A 141 -3.42 5.39 -5.59
CA THR A 141 -3.31 6.69 -4.93
C THR A 141 -3.87 6.58 -3.52
N LEU A 142 -2.99 6.63 -2.53
CA LEU A 142 -3.28 6.41 -1.11
C LEU A 142 -2.67 7.51 -0.26
N ALA A 143 -3.29 7.81 0.87
CA ALA A 143 -2.71 8.72 1.86
C ALA A 143 -1.53 8.05 2.56
N ASP A 144 -0.31 8.61 2.41
CA ASP A 144 0.91 8.09 3.03
C ASP A 144 1.24 8.84 4.33
N PRO A 145 1.06 8.22 5.51
CA PRO A 145 1.36 8.87 6.78
C PRO A 145 2.86 9.11 7.00
N ASN A 146 3.73 8.45 6.26
CA ASN A 146 5.19 8.59 6.41
C ASN A 146 5.73 9.94 5.93
N ILE A 147 4.88 10.87 5.52
CA ILE A 147 5.27 12.28 5.30
C ILE A 147 5.61 12.99 6.61
N LEU A 148 5.20 12.44 7.77
CA LEU A 148 5.56 12.92 9.11
C LEU A 148 6.72 12.12 9.71
N ALA A 149 7.56 12.81 10.47
CA ALA A 149 8.57 12.18 11.31
C ALA A 149 7.97 11.84 12.69
N PRO A 150 8.36 10.70 13.32
CA PRO A 150 7.95 10.35 14.68
C PRO A 150 8.26 11.45 15.71
N GLY A 151 9.36 12.20 15.53
CA GLY A 151 9.74 13.30 16.39
C GLY A 151 8.75 14.47 16.41
N ALA A 152 7.99 14.68 15.34
CA ALA A 152 6.99 15.74 15.21
C ALA A 152 5.63 15.36 15.83
N LEU A 153 5.44 14.08 16.22
CA LEU A 153 4.17 13.58 16.75
C LEU A 153 4.07 13.74 18.28
N GLU A 154 2.92 14.15 18.73
CA GLU A 154 2.51 14.09 20.13
C GLU A 154 1.87 12.72 20.45
N ARG A 155 0.98 12.26 19.55
CA ARG A 155 0.32 10.97 19.65
C ARG A 155 -0.29 10.52 18.33
N VAL A 156 -0.63 9.25 18.24
CA VAL A 156 -1.43 8.67 17.16
C VAL A 156 -2.72 8.15 17.75
N GLU A 157 -3.85 8.53 17.16
CA GLU A 157 -5.17 8.08 17.56
C GLU A 157 -5.75 7.16 16.48
N VAL A 158 -6.18 5.96 16.86
CA VAL A 158 -6.81 4.97 15.99
C VAL A 158 -8.25 4.74 16.45
N LEU A 159 -9.19 5.17 15.62
CA LEU A 159 -10.62 4.96 15.79
C LEU A 159 -11.05 3.81 14.88
N SER A 160 -11.42 2.67 15.46
CA SER A 160 -11.75 1.44 14.71
C SER A 160 -13.24 1.32 14.35
N ASP A 161 -13.93 2.43 14.19
CA ASP A 161 -15.36 2.52 13.89
C ASP A 161 -15.63 3.38 12.65
N GLY A 162 -16.75 3.13 11.96
CA GLY A 162 -17.19 3.95 10.84
C GLY A 162 -17.39 5.42 11.24
N ALA A 163 -16.75 6.33 10.50
CA ALA A 163 -16.72 7.76 10.82
C ALA A 163 -17.03 8.66 9.62
N SER A 164 -17.67 8.14 8.56
CA SER A 164 -18.01 8.94 7.37
C SER A 164 -19.05 10.04 7.65
N SER A 165 -19.80 9.94 8.75
CA SER A 165 -20.69 11.02 9.20
C SER A 165 -19.95 12.28 9.67
N VAL A 166 -18.68 12.14 10.03
CA VAL A 166 -17.79 13.23 10.44
C VAL A 166 -16.86 13.61 9.31
N TYR A 167 -16.14 12.63 8.76
CA TYR A 167 -15.02 12.87 7.86
C TYR A 167 -15.30 12.60 6.37
N GLY A 168 -16.46 12.02 6.01
CA GLY A 168 -16.77 11.67 4.62
C GLY A 168 -16.14 10.35 4.17
N SER A 169 -15.72 10.27 2.91
CA SER A 169 -15.19 9.06 2.28
C SER A 169 -14.03 8.43 3.04
N ASP A 170 -13.83 7.13 2.81
CA ASP A 170 -12.67 6.32 3.25
C ASP A 170 -12.63 5.98 4.74
N ALA A 171 -13.58 6.47 5.54
CA ALA A 171 -13.71 6.17 6.98
C ALA A 171 -14.72 5.04 7.25
N VAL A 172 -14.62 3.91 6.53
CA VAL A 172 -15.53 2.74 6.70
C VAL A 172 -15.02 1.82 7.80
N ALA A 173 -13.74 1.43 7.76
CA ALA A 173 -13.09 0.62 8.78
C ALA A 173 -12.67 1.44 9.98
N GLY A 174 -12.46 2.74 9.77
CA GLY A 174 -12.04 3.65 10.82
C GLY A 174 -11.15 4.79 10.33
N VAL A 175 -10.50 5.44 11.30
CA VAL A 175 -9.66 6.61 11.10
C VAL A 175 -8.35 6.45 11.87
N VAL A 176 -7.24 6.79 11.24
CA VAL A 176 -5.93 6.98 11.88
C VAL A 176 -5.60 8.47 11.83
N ASN A 177 -5.48 9.10 12.97
CA ASN A 177 -5.21 10.54 13.09
C ASN A 177 -3.88 10.78 13.80
N PHE A 178 -2.99 11.48 13.14
CA PHE A 178 -1.68 11.86 13.64
C PHE A 178 -1.77 13.25 14.26
N ILE A 179 -1.63 13.33 15.57
CA ILE A 179 -1.62 14.60 16.30
C ILE A 179 -0.18 15.05 16.44
N THR A 180 0.12 16.22 15.90
CA THR A 180 1.45 16.81 15.92
C THR A 180 1.70 17.58 17.22
N ARG A 181 2.98 17.70 17.59
CA ARG A 181 3.41 18.53 18.73
C ARG A 181 3.15 20.00 18.41
N ARG A 182 2.66 20.72 19.40
CA ARG A 182 2.45 22.17 19.38
C ARG A 182 2.88 22.76 20.71
N ARG A 183 2.99 24.07 20.81
CA ARG A 183 3.32 24.79 22.05
C ARG A 183 4.53 24.20 22.79
N TYR A 184 5.48 23.64 22.06
CA TYR A 184 6.73 23.15 22.62
C TYR A 184 7.69 24.31 22.90
N GLU A 185 8.41 24.24 24.02
CA GLU A 185 9.46 25.20 24.35
C GLU A 185 10.78 24.46 24.59
N GLY A 186 11.86 24.92 23.96
CA GLY A 186 13.16 24.31 24.04
C GLY A 186 13.62 23.70 22.70
N ALA A 187 14.67 22.92 22.78
CA ALA A 187 15.23 22.19 21.65
C ALA A 187 15.37 20.71 21.99
N GLU A 188 15.23 19.85 20.99
CA GLU A 188 15.45 18.42 21.11
C GLU A 188 16.26 17.94 19.91
N VAL A 189 17.30 17.16 20.15
CA VAL A 189 18.05 16.47 19.10
C VAL A 189 18.08 14.99 19.40
N SER A 190 17.98 14.16 18.36
CA SER A 190 18.13 12.70 18.49
C SER A 190 18.89 12.14 17.32
N GLY A 191 19.57 11.03 17.59
CA GLY A 191 20.25 10.23 16.57
C GLY A 191 20.24 8.77 16.95
N GLN A 192 20.15 7.90 15.94
CA GLN A 192 20.22 6.47 16.17
C GLN A 192 20.82 5.75 14.96
N ALA A 193 21.46 4.61 15.24
CA ALA A 193 22.04 3.71 14.27
C ALA A 193 21.61 2.27 14.59
N GLY A 194 20.97 1.60 13.63
CA GLY A 194 20.52 0.21 13.74
C GLY A 194 21.30 -0.71 12.83
N PHE A 195 21.58 -1.92 13.31
CA PHE A 195 22.41 -2.91 12.63
C PHE A 195 21.72 -4.28 12.67
N ALA A 196 21.66 -4.92 11.53
CA ALA A 196 21.27 -6.33 11.37
C ALA A 196 22.20 -6.98 10.34
N ASP A 197 22.06 -8.28 10.16
CA ASP A 197 22.84 -8.98 9.14
C ASP A 197 22.44 -8.49 7.74
N GLY A 198 23.44 -8.00 6.97
CA GLY A 198 23.23 -7.42 5.64
C GLY A 198 22.39 -6.13 5.60
N TYR A 199 22.08 -5.49 6.75
CA TYR A 199 21.17 -4.35 6.79
C TYR A 199 21.59 -3.32 7.85
N ASN A 200 21.57 -2.04 7.46
CA ASN A 200 21.87 -0.91 8.34
C ASN A 200 20.81 0.19 8.19
N THR A 201 20.60 0.92 9.29
CA THR A 201 19.68 2.07 9.29
C THR A 201 20.23 3.19 10.16
N TYR A 202 20.09 4.43 9.73
CA TYR A 202 20.52 5.62 10.43
C TYR A 202 19.39 6.64 10.44
N SER A 203 19.22 7.35 11.54
CA SER A 203 18.36 8.51 11.56
C SER A 203 18.88 9.59 12.50
N ALA A 204 18.53 10.83 12.15
CA ALA A 204 18.81 11.98 12.95
C ALA A 204 17.63 12.95 12.90
N SER A 205 17.30 13.56 14.01
CA SER A 205 16.27 14.60 14.04
C SER A 205 16.64 15.75 14.95
N ALA A 206 16.14 16.94 14.61
CA ALA A 206 16.20 18.14 15.41
C ALA A 206 14.81 18.78 15.46
N LEU A 207 14.40 19.20 16.63
CA LEU A 207 13.15 19.90 16.88
C LEU A 207 13.44 21.10 17.78
N GLY A 208 12.86 22.23 17.46
CA GLY A 208 12.96 23.43 18.25
C GLY A 208 11.61 24.14 18.30
N GLY A 209 11.27 24.69 19.46
CA GLY A 209 10.03 25.43 19.65
C GLY A 209 10.19 26.59 20.59
N LYS A 210 9.35 27.59 20.39
CA LYS A 210 9.25 28.75 21.23
C LYS A 210 7.79 29.05 21.52
N ARG A 211 7.53 29.42 22.79
CA ARG A 211 6.23 29.92 23.22
C ARG A 211 6.35 31.40 23.60
N TRP A 212 5.29 32.14 23.38
CA TRP A 212 5.10 33.49 23.85
C TRP A 212 3.64 33.67 24.28
N ASP A 213 3.32 34.76 24.94
CA ASP A 213 1.99 34.96 25.57
C ASP A 213 0.81 34.74 24.63
N THR A 214 0.95 35.11 23.38
CA THR A 214 -0.15 35.04 22.39
C THR A 214 0.03 33.92 21.35
N GLY A 215 1.09 33.09 21.45
CA GLY A 215 1.31 32.08 20.42
C GLY A 215 2.48 31.16 20.67
N SER A 216 2.75 30.35 19.64
CA SER A 216 3.88 29.43 19.63
C SER A 216 4.33 29.13 18.20
N ALA A 217 5.60 28.79 18.05
CA ALA A 217 6.15 28.25 16.81
C ALA A 217 6.98 27.00 17.11
N LEU A 218 6.89 26.01 16.24
CA LEU A 218 7.66 24.77 16.33
C LEU A 218 8.20 24.42 14.94
N PHE A 219 9.47 24.05 14.89
CA PHE A 219 10.14 23.54 13.71
C PHE A 219 10.72 22.16 14.00
N SER A 220 10.58 21.22 13.08
CA SER A 220 11.23 19.91 13.16
C SER A 220 11.80 19.51 11.80
N TYR A 221 13.01 18.97 11.83
CA TYR A 221 13.65 18.32 10.69
C TYR A 221 14.05 16.90 11.08
N SER A 222 13.84 15.95 10.17
CA SER A 222 14.37 14.60 10.33
C SER A 222 14.95 14.06 9.03
N PHE A 223 15.97 13.27 9.19
CA PHE A 223 16.63 12.49 8.16
C PHE A 223 16.64 11.02 8.55
N SER A 224 16.36 10.14 7.60
CA SER A 224 16.57 8.69 7.76
C SER A 224 17.17 8.09 6.50
N ASP A 225 18.05 7.12 6.69
CA ASP A 225 18.74 6.36 5.63
C ASP A 225 18.73 4.89 6.04
N ARG A 226 18.37 4.01 5.14
CA ARG A 226 18.50 2.56 5.32
C ARG A 226 19.11 1.94 4.08
N SER A 227 19.94 0.91 4.28
CA SER A 227 20.47 0.11 3.19
C SER A 227 19.38 -0.76 2.54
N ASN A 228 19.66 -1.30 1.36
CA ASN A 228 18.92 -2.43 0.84
C ASN A 228 19.16 -3.69 1.68
N LEU A 229 18.32 -4.70 1.51
CA LEU A 229 18.51 -6.06 2.01
C LEU A 229 18.47 -7.02 0.83
N SER A 230 19.59 -7.76 0.66
CA SER A 230 19.68 -8.77 -0.40
C SER A 230 19.08 -10.11 0.03
N PRO A 231 18.41 -10.86 -0.86
CA PRO A 231 18.03 -12.25 -0.60
C PRO A 231 19.22 -13.16 -0.30
N ALA A 232 20.42 -12.82 -0.80
CA ALA A 232 21.63 -13.59 -0.52
C ALA A 232 22.00 -13.63 0.97
N ASP A 233 21.50 -12.64 1.76
CA ASP A 233 21.72 -12.56 3.20
C ASP A 233 20.68 -13.37 3.99
N ARG A 234 19.78 -14.11 3.32
CA ARG A 234 18.66 -14.84 3.95
C ARG A 234 18.48 -16.22 3.34
N ASP A 235 18.77 -17.26 4.12
CA ASP A 235 18.69 -18.65 3.64
C ASP A 235 17.26 -19.08 3.27
N PHE A 236 16.24 -18.53 3.93
CA PHE A 236 14.83 -18.87 3.68
C PHE A 236 14.29 -18.32 2.36
N THR A 237 15.03 -17.46 1.64
CA THR A 237 14.60 -16.85 0.36
C THR A 237 15.11 -17.61 -0.87
N LYS A 238 15.80 -18.73 -0.69
CA LYS A 238 16.19 -19.59 -1.80
C LYS A 238 14.97 -20.10 -2.52
N LEU A 239 14.94 -20.06 -3.87
CA LEU A 239 13.76 -20.43 -4.65
C LEU A 239 13.41 -21.92 -4.58
N ASN A 240 14.35 -22.78 -4.20
CA ASN A 240 14.07 -24.20 -4.01
C ASN A 240 13.64 -24.48 -2.56
N HIS A 241 12.33 -24.55 -2.34
CA HIS A 241 11.73 -24.80 -1.03
C HIS A 241 11.44 -26.28 -0.73
N THR A 242 11.95 -27.22 -1.53
CA THR A 242 11.64 -28.64 -1.34
C THR A 242 12.11 -29.22 0.00
N SER A 243 13.18 -28.67 0.58
CA SER A 243 13.65 -29.05 1.92
C SER A 243 12.70 -28.62 3.04
N GLN A 244 11.87 -27.60 2.80
CA GLN A 244 10.85 -27.10 3.73
C GLN A 244 9.46 -27.68 3.43
N GLY A 245 9.38 -28.71 2.56
CA GLY A 245 8.14 -29.28 2.11
C GLY A 245 7.39 -28.43 1.06
N GLY A 246 8.03 -27.39 0.52
CA GLY A 246 7.50 -26.57 -0.54
C GLY A 246 7.81 -27.07 -1.95
N THR A 247 7.65 -26.20 -2.92
CA THR A 247 7.95 -26.45 -4.33
C THR A 247 9.23 -25.75 -4.76
N ASN A 248 9.86 -26.24 -5.83
CA ASN A 248 10.95 -25.51 -6.46
C ASN A 248 10.36 -24.37 -7.31
N GLN A 249 10.60 -23.12 -6.91
CA GLN A 249 10.16 -21.90 -7.61
C GLN A 249 11.23 -21.35 -8.57
N ALA A 250 12.40 -22.00 -8.65
CA ALA A 250 13.49 -21.56 -9.49
C ALA A 250 13.13 -21.62 -10.98
N SER A 251 13.70 -20.71 -11.75
CA SER A 251 13.38 -20.55 -13.16
C SER A 251 14.03 -21.61 -14.03
N PHE A 252 13.34 -22.07 -15.06
CA PHE A 252 13.95 -22.85 -16.13
C PHE A 252 14.75 -21.99 -17.13
N ALA A 253 14.62 -20.66 -17.07
CA ALA A 253 15.46 -19.77 -17.86
C ALA A 253 16.82 -19.65 -17.19
N CYS A 254 17.82 -20.27 -17.77
CA CYS A 254 19.20 -20.30 -17.26
C CYS A 254 20.16 -19.56 -18.23
N ALA A 255 21.38 -19.44 -17.81
CA ALA A 255 22.49 -19.02 -18.68
C ALA A 255 23.69 -19.96 -18.42
N PRO A 256 24.15 -20.72 -19.44
CA PRO A 256 23.64 -20.82 -20.81
C PRO A 256 22.17 -21.19 -20.89
N ALA A 257 21.51 -20.85 -22.02
CA ALA A 257 20.07 -21.04 -22.16
C ALA A 257 19.65 -22.51 -22.02
N THR A 258 18.51 -22.72 -21.40
CA THR A 258 17.80 -23.98 -21.49
C THR A 258 17.13 -24.10 -22.84
N VAL A 259 17.20 -25.28 -23.46
CA VAL A 259 16.61 -25.57 -24.77
C VAL A 259 15.49 -26.57 -24.62
N ARG A 260 14.41 -26.40 -25.39
CA ARG A 260 13.34 -27.40 -25.55
C ARG A 260 12.82 -27.41 -26.98
N ALA A 261 12.18 -28.49 -27.41
CA ALA A 261 11.71 -28.65 -28.78
C ALA A 261 10.63 -27.62 -29.17
N SER A 262 9.70 -27.31 -28.24
CA SER A 262 8.61 -26.34 -28.46
C SER A 262 8.05 -25.87 -27.11
N SER A 263 7.11 -24.93 -27.16
CA SER A 263 6.43 -24.42 -25.96
C SER A 263 5.63 -25.48 -25.19
N SER A 264 5.19 -26.53 -25.86
CA SER A 264 4.45 -27.65 -25.27
C SER A 264 5.34 -28.85 -24.86
N ALA A 265 6.65 -28.79 -25.18
CA ALA A 265 7.56 -29.88 -24.82
C ALA A 265 7.86 -29.86 -23.32
N SER A 266 7.78 -31.06 -22.70
CA SER A 266 8.09 -31.25 -21.29
C SER A 266 9.58 -31.53 -21.01
N ALA A 267 10.35 -31.90 -22.03
CA ALA A 267 11.78 -32.12 -21.91
C ALA A 267 12.58 -30.82 -22.03
N TYR A 268 13.45 -30.58 -21.06
CA TYR A 268 14.37 -29.43 -21.00
C TYR A 268 15.81 -29.92 -21.07
N TYR A 269 16.63 -29.24 -21.86
CA TYR A 269 18.03 -29.57 -22.05
C TYR A 269 18.91 -28.41 -21.60
N TYR A 270 19.86 -28.71 -20.76
CA TYR A 270 20.81 -27.74 -20.17
C TYR A 270 22.21 -27.92 -20.77
N ALA A 271 22.99 -26.86 -20.77
CA ALA A 271 24.39 -26.97 -21.13
C ALA A 271 25.11 -28.00 -20.24
N PRO A 272 26.02 -28.82 -20.77
CA PRO A 272 26.57 -28.81 -22.14
C PRO A 272 25.70 -29.52 -23.20
N TYR A 273 24.43 -29.71 -22.99
CA TYR A 273 23.43 -30.27 -23.93
C TYR A 273 23.65 -31.74 -24.29
N THR A 274 24.42 -32.48 -23.48
CA THR A 274 24.84 -33.86 -23.77
C THR A 274 23.85 -34.93 -23.28
N ALA A 275 22.98 -34.60 -22.34
CA ALA A 275 21.98 -35.57 -21.83
C ALA A 275 20.67 -34.85 -21.49
N SER A 276 19.54 -35.59 -21.63
CA SER A 276 18.26 -35.10 -21.16
C SER A 276 18.10 -35.32 -19.66
N SER A 277 17.38 -34.43 -19.02
CA SER A 277 16.40 -34.73 -17.99
C SER A 277 16.79 -34.91 -16.55
N THR A 278 17.64 -34.12 -15.98
CA THR A 278 17.27 -33.59 -14.66
C THR A 278 16.86 -32.15 -14.85
N VAL A 279 15.67 -31.82 -14.41
CA VAL A 279 15.19 -30.47 -14.49
C VAL A 279 16.12 -29.60 -13.64
N ALA A 280 17.17 -29.06 -14.25
CA ALA A 280 17.96 -28.03 -13.62
C ALA A 280 17.12 -26.75 -13.61
N SER A 281 17.13 -26.04 -12.56
CA SER A 281 16.53 -24.72 -12.43
C SER A 281 17.57 -23.79 -11.86
N CYS A 282 17.51 -22.54 -12.26
CA CYS A 282 18.48 -21.55 -11.89
C CYS A 282 17.87 -20.56 -10.91
N ASP A 283 18.55 -20.34 -9.81
CA ASP A 283 18.14 -19.39 -8.78
C ASP A 283 18.81 -18.03 -9.01
N TYR A 284 18.03 -17.08 -9.41
CA TYR A 284 18.42 -15.67 -9.60
C TYR A 284 17.79 -14.75 -8.55
N SER A 285 17.21 -15.29 -7.47
CA SER A 285 16.59 -14.51 -6.40
C SER A 285 17.55 -13.48 -5.82
N GLY A 286 18.84 -13.84 -5.66
CA GLY A 286 19.88 -12.95 -5.17
C GLY A 286 20.18 -11.72 -6.04
N ARG A 287 19.49 -11.55 -7.17
CA ARG A 287 19.61 -10.37 -8.05
C ARG A 287 18.60 -9.28 -7.74
N THR A 288 17.52 -9.58 -7.02
CA THR A 288 16.46 -8.63 -6.69
C THR A 288 16.41 -8.43 -5.18
N ASP A 289 16.57 -7.18 -4.73
CA ASP A 289 16.53 -6.85 -3.31
C ASP A 289 15.19 -7.22 -2.67
N LEU A 290 15.24 -7.79 -1.46
CA LEU A 290 14.06 -7.98 -0.60
C LEU A 290 13.50 -6.66 -0.13
N LEU A 291 14.39 -5.73 0.22
CA LEU A 291 14.05 -4.37 0.64
C LEU A 291 14.90 -3.38 -0.14
N PRO A 292 14.32 -2.29 -0.65
CA PRO A 292 15.08 -1.24 -1.29
C PRO A 292 15.88 -0.43 -0.27
N ALA A 293 16.99 0.16 -0.70
CA ALA A 293 17.59 1.27 -0.01
C ALA A 293 16.63 2.46 0.00
N GLU A 294 16.56 3.20 1.11
CA GLU A 294 15.67 4.38 1.23
C GLU A 294 16.38 5.53 1.92
N LYS A 295 16.22 6.74 1.36
CA LYS A 295 16.58 8.02 1.99
C LYS A 295 15.34 8.89 2.14
N ARG A 296 15.20 9.51 3.31
CA ARG A 296 14.05 10.37 3.59
C ARG A 296 14.46 11.64 4.32
N HIS A 297 13.84 12.74 3.91
CA HIS A 297 13.92 14.04 4.56
C HIS A 297 12.52 14.53 4.86
N ASN A 298 12.23 14.88 6.11
CA ASN A 298 10.97 15.46 6.53
C ASN A 298 11.22 16.79 7.25
N VAL A 299 10.42 17.77 6.90
CA VAL A 299 10.35 19.08 7.56
C VAL A 299 8.93 19.27 8.06
N PHE A 300 8.78 19.72 9.29
CA PHE A 300 7.51 20.14 9.87
C PHE A 300 7.65 21.51 10.53
N LEU A 301 6.70 22.38 10.24
CA LEU A 301 6.57 23.70 10.85
C LEU A 301 5.14 23.86 11.34
N SER A 302 4.97 24.29 12.59
CA SER A 302 3.67 24.65 13.16
C SER A 302 3.75 26.03 13.78
N LEU A 303 2.73 26.85 13.53
CA LEU A 303 2.57 28.20 14.06
C LEU A 303 1.16 28.35 14.62
N GLU A 304 1.06 28.90 15.83
CA GLU A 304 -0.20 29.30 16.44
C GLU A 304 -0.08 30.73 16.96
N GLN A 305 -1.05 31.58 16.62
CA GLN A 305 -1.06 32.98 17.01
C GLN A 305 -2.48 33.47 17.35
N ALA A 306 -2.67 33.92 18.56
CA ALA A 306 -3.87 34.68 18.94
C ALA A 306 -3.79 36.11 18.41
N LEU A 307 -4.84 36.57 17.77
CA LEU A 307 -5.03 37.92 17.25
C LEU A 307 -6.14 38.59 18.06
N GLY A 308 -5.76 39.19 19.19
CA GLY A 308 -6.70 39.67 20.21
C GLY A 308 -7.36 38.48 20.96
N ASP A 309 -8.49 38.77 21.64
CA ASP A 309 -9.14 37.82 22.55
C ASP A 309 -10.05 36.84 21.85
N LYS A 310 -10.40 37.12 20.58
CA LYS A 310 -11.44 36.35 19.87
C LYS A 310 -10.92 35.46 18.72
N THR A 311 -9.75 35.75 18.19
CA THR A 311 -9.24 35.08 16.98
C THR A 311 -7.98 34.33 17.27
N THR A 312 -7.91 33.04 16.88
CA THR A 312 -6.67 32.26 16.88
C THR A 312 -6.42 31.74 15.47
N VAL A 313 -5.23 31.99 14.95
CA VAL A 313 -4.78 31.45 13.65
C VAL A 313 -3.79 30.34 13.90
N THR A 314 -3.98 29.20 13.24
CA THR A 314 -3.06 28.04 13.31
C THR A 314 -2.65 27.66 11.89
N GLY A 315 -1.35 27.42 11.69
CA GLY A 315 -0.78 26.98 10.43
C GLY A 315 0.17 25.81 10.63
N ASP A 316 0.00 24.75 9.86
CA ASP A 316 0.92 23.60 9.80
C ASP A 316 1.46 23.48 8.37
N PHE A 317 2.75 23.21 8.24
CA PHE A 317 3.41 22.96 6.96
C PHE A 317 4.28 21.72 7.07
N ILE A 318 4.20 20.85 6.05
CA ILE A 318 5.01 19.63 5.95
C ILE A 318 5.63 19.58 4.56
N TYR A 319 6.92 19.26 4.53
CA TYR A 319 7.63 18.85 3.34
C TYR A 319 8.26 17.49 3.59
N SER A 320 8.04 16.55 2.68
CA SER A 320 8.65 15.23 2.73
C SER A 320 9.25 14.89 1.37
N ASN A 321 10.48 14.38 1.38
CA ASN A 321 11.14 13.83 0.21
C ASN A 321 11.66 12.44 0.55
N ARG A 322 11.16 11.42 -0.16
CA ARG A 322 11.57 10.03 -0.03
C ARG A 322 12.14 9.54 -1.36
N GLN A 323 13.25 8.83 -1.30
CA GLN A 323 13.91 8.23 -2.45
C GLN A 323 14.21 6.77 -2.12
N ASN A 324 13.84 5.87 -3.00
CA ASN A 324 14.12 4.44 -2.90
C ASN A 324 14.89 3.98 -4.12
N ARG A 325 15.83 3.04 -3.91
CA ARG A 325 16.50 2.31 -4.98
C ARG A 325 16.47 0.82 -4.67
N GLN A 326 15.97 0.05 -5.62
CA GLN A 326 15.91 -1.40 -5.56
C GLN A 326 16.71 -1.98 -6.72
N ASP A 327 17.74 -2.75 -6.43
CA ASP A 327 18.38 -3.56 -7.45
C ASP A 327 17.45 -4.72 -7.82
N VAL A 328 17.35 -5.00 -9.12
CA VAL A 328 16.47 -6.06 -9.65
C VAL A 328 17.21 -6.91 -10.67
N ALA A 329 16.75 -8.14 -10.86
CA ALA A 329 17.21 -8.95 -11.97
C ALA A 329 16.89 -8.26 -13.30
N ARG A 330 17.77 -8.41 -14.29
CA ARG A 330 17.52 -7.87 -15.64
C ARG A 330 16.32 -8.51 -16.28
N GLY A 331 16.09 -9.80 -16.02
CA GLY A 331 14.98 -10.56 -16.53
C GLY A 331 15.40 -11.66 -17.51
N SER A 332 14.40 -12.40 -17.95
CA SER A 332 14.56 -13.56 -18.82
C SER A 332 13.73 -13.44 -20.08
N VAL A 333 14.08 -14.23 -21.08
CA VAL A 333 13.34 -14.33 -22.33
C VAL A 333 13.10 -15.78 -22.71
N THR A 334 11.91 -16.06 -23.26
CA THR A 334 11.57 -17.33 -23.88
C THR A 334 11.26 -17.04 -25.36
N ALA A 335 12.01 -17.65 -26.28
CA ALA A 335 11.86 -17.38 -27.70
C ALA A 335 12.12 -18.60 -28.55
N THR A 336 11.47 -18.68 -29.71
CA THR A 336 11.86 -19.61 -30.77
C THR A 336 13.11 -19.08 -31.45
N ILE A 337 14.06 -19.95 -31.68
CA ILE A 337 15.30 -19.70 -32.38
C ILE A 337 15.37 -20.65 -33.60
N PHE A 338 15.88 -20.16 -34.70
CA PHE A 338 15.93 -20.93 -35.97
C PHE A 338 17.38 -21.30 -36.32
N GLY A 339 17.54 -22.49 -36.83
CA GLY A 339 18.81 -23.07 -37.30
C GLY A 339 18.82 -23.41 -38.75
N PRO A 340 19.90 -24.06 -39.22
CA PRO A 340 20.03 -24.49 -40.61
C PRO A 340 18.82 -25.30 -41.08
N GLY A 341 18.31 -25.00 -42.27
CA GLY A 341 17.12 -25.62 -42.84
C GLY A 341 15.80 -24.97 -42.47
N ALA A 342 15.80 -23.89 -41.67
CA ALA A 342 14.58 -23.12 -41.41
C ALA A 342 14.00 -22.50 -42.71
N ALA A 343 12.67 -22.39 -42.76
CA ALA A 343 11.94 -21.89 -43.93
C ALA A 343 12.36 -20.47 -44.34
N ASN A 344 12.73 -19.62 -43.38
CA ASN A 344 13.24 -18.28 -43.60
C ASN A 344 14.72 -18.20 -43.23
N ALA A 345 15.58 -18.20 -44.26
CA ALA A 345 17.02 -18.17 -44.08
C ALA A 345 17.51 -16.89 -43.34
N SER A 346 16.78 -15.77 -43.45
CA SER A 346 17.14 -14.52 -42.76
C SER A 346 16.96 -14.58 -41.25
N GLN A 347 16.26 -15.56 -40.72
CA GLN A 347 16.02 -15.76 -39.29
C GLN A 347 16.98 -16.77 -38.64
N ILE A 348 17.85 -17.40 -39.41
CA ILE A 348 18.80 -18.39 -38.90
C ILE A 348 19.78 -17.66 -37.98
N ASN A 349 19.79 -18.06 -36.73
CA ASN A 349 20.75 -17.56 -35.76
C ASN A 349 22.12 -18.22 -36.01
N PRO A 350 23.18 -17.47 -36.28
CA PRO A 350 24.51 -18.02 -36.57
C PRO A 350 25.14 -18.76 -35.40
N PHE A 351 24.59 -18.60 -34.20
CA PHE A 351 25.06 -19.27 -32.97
C PHE A 351 24.21 -20.46 -32.59
N PHE A 352 23.25 -20.86 -33.42
CA PHE A 352 22.30 -21.93 -33.12
C PHE A 352 22.99 -23.24 -32.74
N GLN A 353 22.61 -23.81 -31.63
CA GLN A 353 23.06 -25.11 -31.15
C GLN A 353 21.87 -25.92 -30.67
N LEU A 354 21.94 -27.23 -30.89
CA LEU A 354 20.91 -28.17 -30.44
C LEU A 354 21.51 -29.25 -29.53
N PRO A 355 20.76 -29.66 -28.49
CA PRO A 355 21.02 -30.92 -27.83
C PRO A 355 21.01 -32.10 -28.82
N ALA A 356 21.81 -33.16 -28.56
CA ALA A 356 21.84 -34.34 -29.43
C ALA A 356 20.46 -34.97 -29.64
N ALA A 357 19.60 -34.91 -28.61
CA ALA A 357 18.22 -35.39 -28.67
C ALA A 357 17.30 -34.59 -29.61
N LEU A 358 17.69 -33.41 -30.04
CA LEU A 358 16.96 -32.58 -31.00
C LEU A 358 17.71 -32.46 -32.34
N ALA A 359 18.68 -33.34 -32.57
CA ALA A 359 19.46 -33.31 -33.82
C ALA A 359 18.56 -33.33 -35.08
N GLY A 360 18.82 -32.45 -36.03
CA GLY A 360 18.03 -32.31 -37.25
C GLY A 360 16.82 -31.36 -37.13
N ALA A 361 16.47 -30.84 -35.96
CA ALA A 361 15.43 -29.82 -35.87
C ALA A 361 15.92 -28.48 -36.44
N THR A 362 15.06 -27.84 -37.21
CA THR A 362 15.35 -26.54 -37.85
C THR A 362 14.99 -25.35 -36.94
N SER A 363 14.38 -25.63 -35.78
CA SER A 363 14.06 -24.65 -34.76
C SER A 363 13.99 -25.29 -33.36
N ALA A 364 14.17 -24.49 -32.33
CA ALA A 364 13.98 -24.86 -30.94
C ALA A 364 13.49 -23.67 -30.14
N GLN A 365 12.98 -23.89 -28.95
CA GLN A 365 12.71 -22.83 -28.02
C GLN A 365 13.84 -22.71 -26.99
N VAL A 366 14.34 -21.49 -26.77
CA VAL A 366 15.33 -21.16 -25.77
C VAL A 366 14.66 -20.41 -24.61
N LEU A 367 15.07 -20.74 -23.38
CA LEU A 367 14.72 -20.04 -22.16
C LEU A 367 16.04 -19.49 -21.59
N TRP A 368 16.22 -18.19 -21.63
CA TRP A 368 17.48 -17.55 -21.30
C TRP A 368 17.33 -16.45 -20.27
N GLN A 369 18.27 -16.42 -19.34
CA GLN A 369 18.40 -15.37 -18.31
C GLN A 369 19.55 -14.43 -18.67
N ALA A 370 19.25 -13.13 -18.61
CA ALA A 370 20.16 -12.10 -19.13
C ALA A 370 21.30 -11.73 -18.17
N ASP A 371 21.12 -11.94 -16.87
CA ASP A 371 21.99 -11.43 -15.81
C ASP A 371 23.44 -11.92 -15.87
N GLU A 372 23.68 -13.14 -16.38
CA GLU A 372 25.04 -13.68 -16.45
C GLU A 372 25.90 -13.01 -17.54
N LEU A 373 25.27 -12.74 -18.69
CA LEU A 373 25.95 -12.05 -19.80
C LEU A 373 26.07 -10.55 -19.56
N LEU A 374 24.99 -9.94 -19.08
CA LEU A 374 24.86 -8.48 -19.04
C LEU A 374 25.26 -7.91 -17.66
N GLY A 375 25.52 -8.77 -16.69
CA GLY A 375 25.92 -8.37 -15.35
C GLY A 375 24.81 -7.68 -14.53
N ARG A 376 25.13 -7.26 -13.30
CA ARG A 376 24.27 -6.44 -12.45
C ARG A 376 24.10 -5.03 -13.03
N GLY A 377 23.14 -4.26 -12.53
CA GLY A 377 22.95 -2.86 -12.87
C GLY A 377 21.51 -2.49 -13.27
N ALA A 378 20.62 -3.47 -13.39
CA ALA A 378 19.19 -3.17 -13.50
C ALA A 378 18.67 -2.75 -12.12
N HIS A 379 17.89 -1.66 -12.08
CA HIS A 379 17.34 -1.15 -10.83
C HIS A 379 16.04 -0.38 -11.07
N ILE A 380 15.31 -0.20 -10.00
CA ILE A 380 14.11 0.64 -9.94
C ILE A 380 14.43 1.79 -8.99
N ASP A 381 14.43 3.00 -9.52
CA ASP A 381 14.49 4.23 -8.73
C ASP A 381 13.08 4.77 -8.54
N SER A 382 12.68 5.01 -7.29
CA SER A 382 11.39 5.58 -6.94
C SER A 382 11.59 6.79 -6.03
N ALA A 383 10.77 7.82 -6.22
CA ALA A 383 10.77 9.00 -5.38
C ALA A 383 9.35 9.50 -5.14
N ALA A 384 9.09 10.02 -3.95
CA ALA A 384 7.88 10.76 -3.61
C ALA A 384 8.25 12.07 -2.93
N GLU A 385 7.74 13.17 -3.46
CA GLU A 385 7.91 14.51 -2.93
C GLU A 385 6.56 15.09 -2.58
N THR A 386 6.32 15.36 -1.29
CA THR A 386 5.02 15.80 -0.79
C THR A 386 5.13 17.15 -0.11
N PHE A 387 4.23 18.06 -0.48
CA PHE A 387 3.96 19.32 0.22
C PHE A 387 2.56 19.26 0.81
N TYR A 388 2.45 19.67 2.06
CA TYR A 388 1.18 19.79 2.77
C TYR A 388 1.18 21.07 3.59
N SER A 389 0.06 21.81 3.55
CA SER A 389 -0.15 22.98 4.39
C SER A 389 -1.61 23.01 4.84
N ALA A 390 -1.84 23.18 6.13
CA ALA A 390 -3.15 23.39 6.72
C ALA A 390 -3.15 24.74 7.44
N LEU A 391 -4.11 25.59 7.11
CA LEU A 391 -4.29 26.90 7.72
C LEU A 391 -5.72 27.03 8.22
N LYS A 392 -5.91 27.41 9.46
CA LYS A 392 -7.24 27.67 10.05
C LYS A 392 -7.25 28.95 10.88
N ALA A 393 -8.41 29.59 10.93
CA ALA A 393 -8.73 30.67 11.83
C ALA A 393 -10.00 30.30 12.63
N ASP A 394 -9.86 30.31 13.95
CA ASP A 394 -10.94 30.13 14.91
C ASP A 394 -11.37 31.50 15.43
N TYR A 395 -12.66 31.82 15.36
CA TYR A 395 -13.22 33.07 15.82
C TYR A 395 -14.33 32.82 16.85
N LYS A 396 -14.15 33.34 18.08
CA LYS A 396 -15.16 33.30 19.14
C LYS A 396 -16.28 34.28 18.82
N LEU A 397 -17.40 33.76 18.28
CA LEU A 397 -18.60 34.59 18.02
C LEU A 397 -19.24 35.08 19.34
N SER A 398 -19.26 34.18 20.33
CA SER A 398 -19.70 34.42 21.71
C SER A 398 -18.94 33.49 22.64
N ASP A 399 -19.24 33.57 23.95
CA ASP A 399 -18.68 32.60 24.93
C ASP A 399 -19.09 31.16 24.69
N LYS A 400 -20.19 30.95 23.95
CA LYS A 400 -20.76 29.62 23.64
C LYS A 400 -20.48 29.15 22.23
N TRP A 401 -20.14 30.03 21.29
CA TRP A 401 -20.02 29.68 19.88
C TRP A 401 -18.69 30.09 19.26
N THR A 402 -18.08 29.18 18.58
CA THR A 402 -16.86 29.39 17.78
C THR A 402 -17.12 29.09 16.30
N ALA A 403 -16.77 30.01 15.44
CA ALA A 403 -16.68 29.79 14.00
C ALA A 403 -15.25 29.44 13.60
N THR A 404 -15.10 28.48 12.72
CA THR A 404 -13.81 28.10 12.13
C THR A 404 -13.88 28.22 10.62
N VAL A 405 -12.89 28.83 10.01
CA VAL A 405 -12.66 28.77 8.57
C VAL A 405 -11.25 28.28 8.31
N GLY A 406 -11.07 27.49 7.28
CA GLY A 406 -9.73 26.99 7.00
C GLY A 406 -9.57 26.42 5.59
N MET A 407 -8.32 26.14 5.28
CA MET A 407 -7.93 25.50 4.04
C MET A 407 -6.80 24.50 4.26
N VAL A 408 -6.80 23.43 3.46
CA VAL A 408 -5.69 22.49 3.37
C VAL A 408 -5.27 22.38 1.92
N LEU A 409 -3.98 22.58 1.68
CA LEU A 409 -3.36 22.49 0.37
C LEU A 409 -2.35 21.36 0.39
N GLY A 410 -2.46 20.42 -0.53
CA GLY A 410 -1.55 19.30 -0.64
C GLY A 410 -1.13 19.03 -2.09
N ARG A 411 0.14 18.68 -2.27
CA ARG A 411 0.68 18.22 -3.55
C ARG A 411 1.64 17.08 -3.31
N ASP A 412 1.51 16.02 -4.11
CA ASP A 412 2.45 14.91 -4.16
C ASP A 412 2.94 14.72 -5.60
N VAL A 413 4.22 14.46 -5.74
CA VAL A 413 4.83 14.04 -7.01
C VAL A 413 5.56 12.72 -6.77
N SER A 414 4.94 11.64 -7.20
CA SER A 414 5.50 10.30 -7.15
C SER A 414 6.09 9.93 -8.52
N ARG A 415 7.34 9.43 -8.52
CA ARG A 415 8.07 9.04 -9.74
C ARG A 415 8.63 7.65 -9.56
N GLN A 416 8.62 6.88 -10.66
CA GLN A 416 9.31 5.60 -10.75
C GLN A 416 10.05 5.51 -12.10
N GLN A 417 11.27 4.99 -12.06
CA GLN A 417 12.07 4.71 -13.25
C GLN A 417 12.61 3.28 -13.17
N ASN A 418 12.31 2.48 -14.19
CA ASN A 418 12.90 1.17 -14.37
C ASN A 418 14.06 1.31 -15.36
N VAL A 419 15.26 1.00 -14.92
CA VAL A 419 16.50 1.25 -15.66
C VAL A 419 17.25 -0.05 -15.89
N GLY A 420 17.73 -0.27 -17.11
CA GLY A 420 18.64 -1.36 -17.47
C GLY A 420 18.02 -2.76 -17.38
N GLN A 421 16.70 -2.89 -17.32
CA GLN A 421 16.03 -4.17 -17.47
C GLN A 421 16.16 -4.69 -18.90
N LEU A 422 15.96 -5.99 -19.12
CA LEU A 422 16.07 -6.61 -20.43
C LEU A 422 15.06 -6.03 -21.42
N CYS A 423 15.54 -5.45 -22.50
CA CYS A 423 14.71 -5.14 -23.66
C CYS A 423 14.26 -6.44 -24.33
N VAL A 424 13.09 -6.95 -24.00
CA VAL A 424 12.59 -8.25 -24.49
C VAL A 424 12.42 -8.26 -26.00
N SER A 425 11.91 -7.19 -26.61
CA SER A 425 11.79 -7.07 -28.07
C SER A 425 13.15 -7.04 -28.76
N CYS A 426 14.16 -6.41 -28.13
CA CYS A 426 15.53 -6.43 -28.62
C CYS A 426 16.13 -7.85 -28.59
N ALA A 427 15.83 -8.59 -27.49
CA ALA A 427 16.27 -9.98 -27.36
C ALA A 427 15.62 -10.88 -28.41
N TYR A 428 14.32 -10.73 -28.68
CA TYR A 428 13.67 -11.46 -29.78
C TYR A 428 14.31 -11.13 -31.13
N LEU A 429 14.54 -9.85 -31.40
CA LEU A 429 15.16 -9.41 -32.65
C LEU A 429 16.54 -10.02 -32.83
N ALA A 430 17.36 -10.09 -31.79
CA ALA A 430 18.69 -10.68 -31.82
C ALA A 430 18.68 -12.21 -31.77
N LEU A 431 17.57 -12.86 -31.38
CA LEU A 431 17.43 -14.32 -31.33
C LEU A 431 16.87 -14.90 -32.64
N ASN A 432 15.84 -14.24 -33.20
CA ASN A 432 15.09 -14.80 -34.34
C ASN A 432 14.80 -13.79 -35.48
N GLY A 433 15.43 -12.61 -35.45
CA GLY A 433 15.28 -11.61 -36.47
C GLY A 433 13.94 -10.86 -36.45
N THR A 434 13.06 -11.08 -35.43
CA THR A 434 11.76 -10.39 -35.31
C THR A 434 11.57 -9.85 -33.89
N THR A 435 10.66 -8.92 -33.73
CA THR A 435 10.28 -8.45 -32.39
C THR A 435 9.24 -9.35 -31.70
N ASN A 436 9.09 -10.59 -32.14
CA ASN A 436 8.09 -11.58 -31.74
C ASN A 436 8.76 -12.85 -31.17
N SER A 437 8.26 -13.37 -30.08
CA SER A 437 8.82 -14.55 -29.40
C SER A 437 8.78 -15.83 -30.22
N ALA A 438 7.80 -15.97 -31.10
CA ALA A 438 7.64 -17.12 -32.00
C ALA A 438 8.44 -16.98 -33.32
N GLY A 439 9.03 -15.82 -33.59
CA GLY A 439 9.69 -15.52 -34.86
C GLY A 439 8.70 -15.35 -36.01
N SER A 440 7.43 -15.05 -35.73
CA SER A 440 6.46 -14.80 -36.80
C SER A 440 6.76 -13.49 -37.51
N THR A 441 6.80 -13.55 -38.82
CA THR A 441 6.99 -12.39 -39.72
C THR A 441 5.67 -11.70 -40.05
N THR A 442 4.54 -12.32 -39.73
CA THR A 442 3.20 -11.79 -39.95
C THR A 442 2.56 -11.38 -38.64
N THR A 443 2.06 -10.17 -38.59
CA THR A 443 1.17 -9.75 -37.51
C THR A 443 -0.26 -10.20 -37.81
N ALA A 444 -0.94 -10.80 -36.84
CA ALA A 444 -2.39 -10.81 -36.88
C ALA A 444 -2.86 -9.35 -36.68
N SER A 445 -3.30 -8.71 -37.75
CA SER A 445 -3.79 -7.34 -37.67
C SER A 445 -5.22 -7.35 -37.16
N ILE A 446 -5.45 -6.72 -35.99
CA ILE A 446 -6.79 -6.22 -35.67
C ILE A 446 -7.02 -4.97 -36.52
N PRO A 447 -8.18 -4.84 -37.21
CA PRO A 447 -8.48 -3.64 -37.98
C PRO A 447 -8.33 -2.37 -37.11
N GLY A 448 -7.47 -1.46 -37.55
CA GLY A 448 -7.19 -0.20 -36.86
C GLY A 448 -5.97 -0.19 -35.92
N THR A 449 -5.27 -1.32 -35.76
CA THR A 449 -4.03 -1.37 -34.99
C THR A 449 -2.90 -1.93 -35.87
N SER A 450 -1.91 -1.11 -36.22
CA SER A 450 -0.70 -1.57 -36.88
C SER A 450 0.45 -1.64 -35.88
N THR A 451 0.70 -2.80 -35.29
CA THR A 451 2.04 -3.10 -34.77
C THR A 451 2.86 -3.72 -35.86
N ALA A 452 3.72 -2.95 -36.46
CA ALA A 452 4.70 -3.48 -37.39
C ALA A 452 5.64 -4.43 -36.64
N VAL A 453 5.67 -5.69 -37.02
CA VAL A 453 6.75 -6.59 -36.60
C VAL A 453 7.99 -6.16 -37.39
N LEU A 454 9.02 -5.75 -36.67
CA LEU A 454 10.30 -5.47 -37.30
C LEU A 454 10.97 -6.80 -37.65
N ASN A 455 11.37 -6.93 -38.93
CA ASN A 455 12.12 -8.06 -39.42
C ASN A 455 13.52 -7.60 -39.84
N LEU A 456 14.54 -8.15 -39.20
CA LEU A 456 15.94 -7.90 -39.58
C LEU A 456 16.66 -9.22 -39.81
N PRO A 457 17.37 -9.39 -40.98
CA PRO A 457 18.20 -10.55 -41.21
C PRO A 457 19.27 -10.70 -40.13
N LEU A 458 19.39 -11.91 -39.55
CA LEU A 458 20.40 -12.20 -38.54
C LEU A 458 21.78 -12.39 -39.20
N THR A 459 22.77 -11.84 -38.54
CA THR A 459 24.20 -11.96 -38.86
C THR A 459 24.96 -12.16 -37.56
N ALA A 460 26.23 -12.54 -37.62
CA ALA A 460 27.07 -12.66 -36.41
C ALA A 460 27.20 -11.35 -35.63
N ASN A 461 26.99 -10.20 -36.28
CA ASN A 461 27.13 -8.89 -35.63
C ASN A 461 25.88 -8.44 -34.85
N ASN A 462 24.69 -8.94 -35.24
CA ASN A 462 23.43 -8.55 -34.61
C ASN A 462 22.67 -9.68 -33.92
N ALA A 463 23.22 -10.89 -33.89
CA ALA A 463 22.63 -12.03 -33.20
C ALA A 463 23.09 -12.13 -31.76
N LEU A 464 22.22 -12.71 -30.92
CA LEU A 464 22.47 -13.03 -29.49
C LEU A 464 22.92 -14.49 -29.38
N ASP A 465 24.08 -14.69 -28.73
CA ASP A 465 24.59 -16.01 -28.36
C ASP A 465 24.14 -16.34 -26.93
N VAL A 466 23.09 -17.14 -26.83
CA VAL A 466 22.55 -17.60 -25.55
C VAL A 466 23.18 -18.91 -25.05
N PHE A 467 24.05 -19.53 -25.84
CA PHE A 467 24.62 -20.85 -25.57
C PHE A 467 25.95 -20.76 -24.82
N ASN A 468 26.56 -19.59 -24.72
CA ASN A 468 27.79 -19.34 -24.01
C ASN A 468 27.59 -18.17 -23.04
N THR A 469 27.99 -18.34 -21.78
CA THR A 469 27.87 -17.31 -20.73
C THR A 469 29.15 -16.55 -20.45
N SER A 470 30.31 -17.19 -20.63
CA SER A 470 31.57 -16.54 -20.27
C SER A 470 31.91 -15.44 -21.27
N SER A 471 32.32 -14.29 -20.78
CA SER A 471 32.68 -13.12 -21.60
C SER A 471 33.73 -13.40 -22.68
N GLY A 472 34.58 -14.39 -22.48
CA GLY A 472 35.61 -14.79 -23.44
C GLY A 472 35.12 -15.78 -24.51
N ALA A 473 34.02 -16.48 -24.29
CA ALA A 473 33.42 -17.45 -25.22
C ALA A 473 32.13 -16.96 -25.84
N ASN A 474 31.47 -15.96 -25.26
CA ASN A 474 30.25 -15.39 -25.81
C ASN A 474 30.53 -14.54 -27.07
N ARG A 475 29.78 -14.81 -28.12
CA ARG A 475 29.98 -14.18 -29.44
C ARG A 475 29.03 -13.01 -29.69
N THR A 476 28.21 -12.65 -28.74
CA THR A 476 27.32 -11.50 -28.83
C THR A 476 28.11 -10.19 -28.88
N SER A 477 27.86 -9.40 -29.90
CA SER A 477 28.58 -8.12 -30.09
C SER A 477 28.23 -7.12 -28.96
N GLY A 478 29.13 -6.20 -28.62
CA GLY A 478 28.89 -5.14 -27.65
C GLY A 478 27.70 -4.26 -28.01
N ALA A 479 27.43 -4.05 -29.31
CA ALA A 479 26.26 -3.31 -29.79
C ALA A 479 24.94 -4.01 -29.40
N VAL A 480 24.87 -5.33 -29.56
CA VAL A 480 23.70 -6.13 -29.10
C VAL A 480 23.55 -6.08 -27.60
N GLN A 481 24.63 -6.27 -26.82
CA GLN A 481 24.57 -6.19 -25.34
C GLN A 481 24.07 -4.82 -24.87
N THR A 482 24.52 -3.73 -25.51
CA THR A 482 24.02 -2.38 -25.22
C THR A 482 22.53 -2.26 -25.53
N ALA A 483 22.07 -2.75 -26.69
CA ALA A 483 20.65 -2.72 -27.08
C ALA A 483 19.78 -3.53 -26.14
N LEU A 484 20.26 -4.64 -25.61
CA LEU A 484 19.54 -5.48 -24.63
C LEU A 484 19.31 -4.78 -23.29
N THR A 485 20.17 -3.84 -22.92
CA THR A 485 20.07 -3.09 -21.65
C THR A 485 19.55 -1.67 -21.82
N ASP A 486 19.30 -1.24 -23.05
CA ASP A 486 18.75 0.07 -23.40
C ASP A 486 17.22 0.07 -23.26
N SER A 487 16.77 -0.11 -22.03
CA SER A 487 15.35 -0.07 -21.66
C SER A 487 15.14 0.90 -20.52
N LEU A 488 14.33 1.90 -20.77
CA LEU A 488 13.92 2.89 -19.77
C LEU A 488 12.40 3.03 -19.77
N GLN A 489 11.82 2.84 -18.61
CA GLN A 489 10.42 3.17 -18.35
C GLN A 489 10.34 4.21 -17.26
N THR A 490 9.61 5.28 -17.50
CA THR A 490 9.37 6.34 -16.50
C THR A 490 7.87 6.51 -16.29
N THR A 491 7.45 6.54 -15.04
CA THR A 491 6.08 6.85 -14.66
C THR A 491 6.09 7.94 -13.61
N ILE A 492 5.26 8.96 -13.78
CA ILE A 492 5.13 10.10 -12.87
C ILE A 492 3.66 10.29 -12.57
N GLY A 493 3.30 10.29 -11.29
CA GLY A 493 2.00 10.71 -10.79
C GLY A 493 2.15 12.07 -10.10
N THR A 494 1.36 13.05 -10.49
CA THR A 494 1.26 14.33 -9.78
C THR A 494 -0.14 14.49 -9.26
N GLN A 495 -0.29 14.60 -7.95
CA GLN A 495 -1.56 14.74 -7.28
C GLN A 495 -1.64 16.06 -6.55
N THR A 496 -2.82 16.69 -6.57
CA THR A 496 -3.10 17.86 -5.75
C THR A 496 -4.42 17.70 -5.00
N MET A 497 -4.48 18.27 -3.81
CA MET A 497 -5.68 18.38 -3.00
C MET A 497 -5.80 19.82 -2.48
N ASN A 498 -6.91 20.44 -2.81
CA ASN A 498 -7.28 21.75 -2.25
C ASN A 498 -8.59 21.57 -1.51
N ASN A 499 -8.56 21.76 -0.20
CA ASN A 499 -9.72 21.64 0.68
C ASN A 499 -10.01 22.97 1.37
N TYR A 500 -11.22 23.44 1.28
CA TYR A 500 -11.72 24.66 1.95
C TYR A 500 -12.90 24.25 2.82
N TYR A 501 -12.91 24.70 4.07
CA TYR A 501 -13.95 24.34 5.02
C TYR A 501 -14.33 25.50 5.93
N ALA A 502 -15.59 25.43 6.39
CA ALA A 502 -16.11 26.31 7.43
C ALA A 502 -16.97 25.51 8.39
N SER A 503 -16.90 25.82 9.68
CA SER A 503 -17.72 25.18 10.70
C SER A 503 -18.11 26.13 11.82
N LEU A 504 -19.21 25.78 12.49
CA LEU A 504 -19.70 26.39 13.71
C LEU A 504 -19.78 25.32 14.80
N ASN A 505 -19.23 25.60 15.95
CA ASN A 505 -19.26 24.72 17.12
C ASN A 505 -19.75 25.50 18.32
N GLY A 506 -20.67 24.92 19.12
CA GLY A 506 -21.15 25.61 20.32
C GLY A 506 -22.23 24.87 21.09
N ASP A 507 -22.69 25.53 22.13
CA ASP A 507 -23.76 25.05 23.01
C ASP A 507 -25.11 25.55 22.53
N LEU A 508 -26.05 24.62 22.29
CA LEU A 508 -27.40 24.91 21.81
C LEU A 508 -28.34 25.30 22.97
N LEU A 509 -28.36 24.50 24.04
CA LEU A 509 -29.19 24.70 25.20
C LEU A 509 -28.64 23.92 26.40
N SER A 510 -29.01 24.34 27.61
CA SER A 510 -28.63 23.70 28.87
C SER A 510 -29.73 22.72 29.32
N LEU A 511 -29.35 21.49 29.59
CA LEU A 511 -30.19 20.48 30.25
C LEU A 511 -29.72 20.24 31.69
N PRO A 512 -30.52 19.64 32.56
CA PRO A 512 -30.08 19.27 33.92
C PRO A 512 -28.84 18.35 33.93
N ALA A 513 -28.56 17.66 32.83
CA ALA A 513 -27.43 16.76 32.66
C ALA A 513 -26.18 17.42 32.07
N GLY A 514 -26.25 18.66 31.59
CA GLY A 514 -25.19 19.42 30.98
C GLY A 514 -25.63 20.11 29.67
N GLU A 515 -24.68 20.71 28.97
CA GLU A 515 -24.95 21.46 27.73
C GLU A 515 -25.16 20.50 26.54
N VAL A 516 -26.23 20.73 25.76
CA VAL A 516 -26.40 20.15 24.44
C VAL A 516 -25.48 20.88 23.49
N ARG A 517 -24.53 20.16 22.92
CA ARG A 517 -23.49 20.73 22.05
C ARG A 517 -23.76 20.37 20.59
N ALA A 518 -23.44 21.27 19.70
CA ALA A 518 -23.62 21.04 18.27
C ALA A 518 -22.41 21.52 17.46
N ALA A 519 -22.21 20.82 16.35
CA ALA A 519 -21.30 21.23 15.29
C ALA A 519 -22.05 21.18 13.94
N LEU A 520 -21.84 22.24 13.13
CA LEU A 520 -22.34 22.34 11.75
C LEU A 520 -21.14 22.70 10.86
N GLY A 521 -21.08 22.17 9.67
CA GLY A 521 -20.00 22.54 8.77
C GLY A 521 -20.27 22.24 7.31
N ALA A 522 -19.49 22.90 6.47
CA ALA A 522 -19.44 22.72 5.04
C ALA A 522 -18.00 22.62 4.56
N GLU A 523 -17.81 21.86 3.49
CA GLU A 523 -16.47 21.58 2.96
C GLU A 523 -16.52 21.50 1.43
N TYR A 524 -15.49 22.02 0.77
CA TYR A 524 -15.27 21.86 -0.66
C TYR A 524 -13.86 21.33 -0.90
N ILE A 525 -13.75 20.16 -1.56
CA ILE A 525 -12.48 19.55 -1.89
C ILE A 525 -12.33 19.44 -3.40
N ARG A 526 -11.17 19.78 -3.92
CA ARG A 526 -10.78 19.53 -5.31
C ARG A 526 -9.53 18.65 -5.34
N TYR A 527 -9.66 17.51 -5.99
CA TYR A 527 -8.55 16.59 -6.28
C TYR A 527 -8.19 16.65 -7.75
N THR A 528 -6.90 16.62 -8.05
CA THR A 528 -6.40 16.38 -9.40
C THR A 528 -5.37 15.27 -9.37
N LEU A 529 -5.30 14.47 -10.42
CA LEU A 529 -4.24 13.51 -10.67
C LEU A 529 -3.83 13.63 -12.13
N ALA A 530 -2.55 13.94 -12.37
CA ALA A 530 -1.92 13.84 -13.68
C ALA A 530 -0.95 12.65 -13.66
N GLN A 531 -1.15 11.73 -14.58
CA GLN A 531 -0.23 10.60 -14.80
C GLN A 531 0.49 10.81 -16.13
N ASP A 532 1.81 10.60 -16.10
CA ASP A 532 2.70 10.70 -17.25
C ASP A 532 3.49 9.39 -17.31
N VAL A 533 3.19 8.56 -18.29
CA VAL A 533 3.76 7.21 -18.42
C VAL A 533 4.47 7.11 -19.76
N THR A 534 5.76 6.84 -19.68
CA THR A 534 6.55 6.45 -20.84
C THR A 534 6.72 4.93 -20.78
N ARG A 535 6.23 4.23 -21.79
CA ARG A 535 6.47 2.80 -21.89
C ARG A 535 7.95 2.52 -22.17
N PRO A 536 8.42 1.29 -21.92
CA PRO A 536 9.83 0.96 -22.17
C PRO A 536 10.24 1.40 -23.57
N THR A 537 11.23 2.29 -23.62
CA THR A 537 11.81 2.80 -24.85
C THR A 537 13.24 2.30 -24.95
N ASN A 538 13.69 2.07 -26.17
CA ASN A 538 15.09 1.88 -26.48
C ASN A 538 15.45 2.75 -27.69
N SER A 539 16.71 3.05 -27.85
CA SER A 539 17.22 3.83 -28.99
C SER A 539 17.48 2.98 -30.24
N GLY A 540 17.33 1.65 -30.11
CA GLY A 540 17.63 0.71 -31.18
C GLY A 540 16.45 0.44 -32.11
N PRO A 541 16.68 -0.38 -33.15
CA PRO A 541 15.67 -0.69 -34.18
C PRO A 541 14.47 -1.48 -33.64
N ALA A 542 14.59 -2.10 -32.43
CA ALA A 542 13.49 -2.77 -31.80
C ALA A 542 12.58 -1.83 -30.99
N SER A 543 12.81 -0.52 -31.12
CA SER A 543 11.95 0.48 -30.49
C SER A 543 10.51 0.31 -30.98
N ILE A 544 9.67 -0.25 -30.17
CA ILE A 544 8.23 -0.13 -30.31
C ILE A 544 7.94 1.33 -30.02
N ALA A 545 7.26 2.01 -30.95
CA ALA A 545 6.92 3.41 -30.80
C ALA A 545 6.48 3.67 -29.36
N SER A 546 7.25 4.46 -28.62
CA SER A 546 7.02 4.73 -27.21
C SER A 546 5.66 5.41 -27.08
N ALA A 547 4.67 4.68 -26.57
CA ALA A 547 3.45 5.31 -26.18
C ALA A 547 3.75 6.17 -24.95
N HIS A 548 3.92 7.45 -25.16
CA HIS A 548 3.87 8.43 -24.10
C HIS A 548 2.38 8.68 -23.81
N LEU A 549 1.93 8.23 -22.65
CA LEU A 549 0.55 8.37 -22.22
C LEU A 549 0.47 9.42 -21.13
N ARG A 550 -0.34 10.43 -21.34
CA ARG A 550 -0.63 11.46 -20.35
C ARG A 550 -2.10 11.48 -20.03
N LEU A 551 -2.42 11.29 -18.77
CA LEU A 551 -3.78 11.19 -18.24
C LEU A 551 -4.01 12.25 -17.19
N ASN A 552 -5.18 12.87 -17.23
CA ASN A 552 -5.55 13.87 -16.25
C ASN A 552 -6.94 13.56 -15.69
N TYR A 553 -7.05 13.52 -14.38
CA TYR A 553 -8.28 13.28 -13.65
C TYR A 553 -8.59 14.46 -12.74
N LEU A 554 -9.85 14.77 -12.61
CA LEU A 554 -10.36 15.82 -11.76
C LEU A 554 -11.58 15.32 -11.00
N ARG A 555 -11.62 15.59 -9.71
CA ARG A 555 -12.78 15.37 -8.85
C ARG A 555 -13.01 16.58 -7.97
N SER A 556 -14.25 17.03 -7.84
CA SER A 556 -14.67 17.96 -6.82
C SER A 556 -15.71 17.33 -5.91
N VAL A 557 -15.66 17.69 -4.62
CA VAL A 557 -16.59 17.21 -3.59
C VAL A 557 -17.15 18.42 -2.86
N ARG A 558 -18.47 18.46 -2.70
CA ARG A 558 -19.18 19.45 -1.87
C ARG A 558 -19.85 18.70 -0.74
N SER A 559 -19.61 19.12 0.49
CA SER A 559 -20.10 18.43 1.66
C SER A 559 -20.75 19.37 2.64
N ALA A 560 -21.78 18.86 3.34
CA ALA A 560 -22.36 19.50 4.51
C ALA A 560 -22.56 18.45 5.60
N TYR A 561 -22.33 18.82 6.84
CA TYR A 561 -22.49 17.93 7.99
C TYR A 561 -23.04 18.63 9.20
N ALA A 562 -23.66 17.84 10.08
CA ALA A 562 -24.14 18.27 11.39
C ALA A 562 -23.91 17.16 12.42
N GLU A 563 -23.62 17.56 13.65
CA GLU A 563 -23.45 16.69 14.80
C GLU A 563 -24.06 17.34 16.03
N VAL A 564 -24.74 16.54 16.85
CA VAL A 564 -25.35 16.98 18.12
C VAL A 564 -25.03 15.95 19.20
N LEU A 565 -24.50 16.42 20.33
CA LEU A 565 -24.26 15.68 21.56
C LEU A 565 -25.32 16.08 22.58
N VAL A 566 -26.07 15.11 23.08
CA VAL A 566 -27.17 15.30 24.05
C VAL A 566 -26.83 14.56 25.35
N PRO A 567 -26.44 15.24 26.43
CA PRO A 567 -26.37 14.64 27.75
C PRO A 567 -27.78 14.49 28.31
N VAL A 568 -28.20 13.23 28.62
CA VAL A 568 -29.54 12.92 29.10
C VAL A 568 -29.57 12.76 30.62
N VAL A 569 -28.52 12.07 31.15
CA VAL A 569 -28.31 11.92 32.59
C VAL A 569 -26.89 12.36 32.91
N GLY A 570 -26.77 13.23 33.90
CA GLY A 570 -25.50 13.71 34.48
C GLY A 570 -25.27 13.18 35.87
N VAL A 571 -24.06 13.33 36.38
CA VAL A 571 -23.64 12.85 37.71
C VAL A 571 -24.50 13.45 38.82
N GLU A 572 -24.87 14.72 38.71
CA GLU A 572 -25.65 15.46 39.70
C GLU A 572 -27.08 14.95 39.90
N GLN A 573 -27.65 14.23 38.91
CA GLN A 573 -29.00 13.68 38.99
C GLN A 573 -29.05 12.42 39.86
N ASN A 574 -27.92 11.81 40.20
CA ASN A 574 -27.76 10.69 41.14
C ASN A 574 -28.74 9.53 40.90
N ILE A 575 -28.94 9.11 39.66
CA ILE A 575 -29.83 8.00 39.29
C ILE A 575 -29.07 6.68 39.46
N THR A 576 -29.59 5.78 40.28
CA THR A 576 -28.99 4.47 40.55
C THR A 576 -28.84 3.67 39.24
N GLY A 577 -27.63 3.22 38.92
CA GLY A 577 -27.32 2.44 37.71
C GLY A 577 -27.21 3.27 36.43
N ILE A 578 -27.40 4.59 36.47
CA ILE A 578 -27.19 5.49 35.37
C ILE A 578 -26.45 6.72 35.87
N ARG A 579 -25.13 6.63 36.05
CA ARG A 579 -24.31 7.72 36.51
C ARG A 579 -24.22 8.84 35.46
N LYS A 580 -24.00 8.45 34.17
CA LYS A 580 -23.99 9.35 33.03
C LYS A 580 -24.55 8.65 31.81
N LEU A 581 -25.42 9.32 31.07
CA LEU A 581 -25.97 8.83 29.81
C LEU A 581 -25.94 9.97 28.78
N GLU A 582 -25.28 9.73 27.68
CA GLU A 582 -25.16 10.68 26.58
C GLU A 582 -25.38 10.01 25.23
N PHE A 583 -26.01 10.72 24.32
CA PHE A 583 -26.22 10.31 22.93
C PHE A 583 -25.53 11.29 21.98
N ASN A 584 -25.03 10.73 20.89
CA ASN A 584 -24.51 11.51 19.78
C ASN A 584 -25.24 11.11 18.50
N VAL A 585 -25.69 12.10 17.73
CA VAL A 585 -26.28 11.91 16.43
C VAL A 585 -25.54 12.80 15.45
N SER A 586 -25.06 12.24 14.35
CA SER A 586 -24.37 12.97 13.32
C SER A 586 -24.80 12.50 11.92
N GLY A 587 -24.65 13.36 10.95
CA GLY A 587 -24.93 13.07 9.57
C GLY A 587 -24.14 13.97 8.64
N ARG A 588 -23.74 13.41 7.51
CA ARG A 588 -23.01 14.11 6.45
C ARG A 588 -23.57 13.73 5.09
N THR A 589 -23.69 14.71 4.21
CA THR A 589 -23.97 14.49 2.80
C THR A 589 -22.80 15.02 1.96
N ASP A 590 -22.39 14.22 0.98
CA ASP A 590 -21.31 14.53 0.07
C ASP A 590 -21.80 14.41 -1.38
N SER A 591 -21.50 15.39 -2.22
CA SER A 591 -21.80 15.41 -3.64
C SER A 591 -20.50 15.44 -4.45
N TYR A 592 -20.27 14.37 -5.19
CA TYR A 592 -19.08 14.15 -6.01
C TYR A 592 -19.38 14.45 -7.48
N SER A 593 -18.41 15.06 -8.17
CA SER A 593 -18.58 15.45 -9.59
C SER A 593 -18.61 14.26 -10.56
N ASP A 594 -18.12 13.09 -10.15
CA ASP A 594 -17.91 11.93 -11.02
C ASP A 594 -18.85 10.73 -10.76
N PHE A 595 -19.32 10.50 -9.53
CA PHE A 595 -20.14 9.33 -9.24
C PHE A 595 -21.45 9.61 -8.45
N GLY A 596 -21.77 10.89 -8.16
CA GLY A 596 -23.02 11.29 -7.54
C GLY A 596 -22.91 11.58 -6.04
N SER A 597 -24.00 11.41 -5.29
CA SER A 597 -24.09 11.85 -3.89
C SER A 597 -24.27 10.68 -2.94
N THR A 598 -23.80 10.87 -1.70
CA THR A 598 -23.95 9.93 -0.59
C THR A 598 -24.42 10.64 0.67
N SER A 599 -25.17 9.91 1.54
CA SER A 599 -25.58 10.41 2.85
C SER A 599 -25.29 9.37 3.93
N ASN A 600 -24.61 9.79 5.00
CA ASN A 600 -24.00 8.92 5.98
C ASN A 600 -24.36 9.36 7.40
N PRO A 601 -25.41 8.77 8.01
CA PRO A 601 -25.79 9.00 9.39
C PRO A 601 -24.98 8.13 10.36
N LYS A 602 -24.83 8.60 11.61
CA LYS A 602 -24.32 7.86 12.77
C LYS A 602 -25.18 8.15 13.99
N ILE A 603 -25.41 7.11 14.80
CA ILE A 603 -26.05 7.20 16.12
C ILE A 603 -25.15 6.48 17.10
N ALA A 604 -24.86 7.09 18.23
CA ALA A 604 -23.98 6.55 19.25
C ALA A 604 -24.45 6.89 20.66
N ALA A 605 -24.09 6.06 21.63
CA ALA A 605 -24.40 6.25 23.04
C ALA A 605 -23.24 5.83 23.93
N ASN A 606 -23.06 6.57 25.02
CA ASN A 606 -22.23 6.20 26.17
C ASN A 606 -23.13 6.13 27.42
N TRP A 607 -23.00 5.05 28.15
CA TRP A 607 -23.69 4.85 29.42
C TRP A 607 -22.68 4.47 30.52
N GLU A 608 -22.36 5.43 31.38
CA GLU A 608 -21.60 5.16 32.61
C GLU A 608 -22.56 4.63 33.65
N VAL A 609 -22.47 3.34 33.93
CA VAL A 609 -23.35 2.63 34.85
C VAL A 609 -23.01 2.99 36.31
N ILE A 610 -21.73 2.90 36.64
CA ILE A 610 -21.11 3.28 37.91
C ILE A 610 -19.79 4.00 37.59
N GLN A 611 -19.20 4.64 38.58
CA GLN A 611 -17.90 5.29 38.42
C GLN A 611 -16.84 4.33 37.87
N GLY A 612 -16.24 4.72 36.74
CA GLY A 612 -15.17 3.96 36.08
C GLY A 612 -15.64 2.78 35.23
N PHE A 613 -16.96 2.48 35.16
CA PHE A 613 -17.50 1.46 34.27
C PHE A 613 -18.48 2.07 33.28
N LYS A 614 -18.07 2.11 32.00
CA LYS A 614 -18.82 2.72 30.90
C LYS A 614 -19.11 1.68 29.83
N LEU A 615 -20.36 1.57 29.44
CA LEU A 615 -20.83 0.88 28.23
C LEU A 615 -20.91 1.87 27.07
N ARG A 616 -20.59 1.42 25.88
CA ARG A 616 -20.64 2.24 24.67
C ARG A 616 -21.13 1.44 23.47
N GLY A 617 -21.79 2.13 22.55
CA GLY A 617 -22.24 1.51 21.32
C GLY A 617 -22.51 2.53 20.24
N ASN A 618 -22.28 2.14 19.01
CA ASN A 618 -22.61 2.95 17.84
C ASN A 618 -23.06 2.12 16.65
N TRP A 619 -23.78 2.80 15.77
CA TRP A 619 -24.13 2.36 14.45
C TRP A 619 -23.86 3.49 13.46
N ALA A 620 -23.18 3.20 12.35
CA ALA A 620 -22.86 4.18 11.34
C ALA A 620 -23.00 3.61 9.92
N LYS A 621 -23.44 4.47 9.01
CA LYS A 621 -23.31 4.29 7.57
C LYS A 621 -22.08 5.02 7.09
N SER A 622 -21.32 4.41 6.19
CA SER A 622 -20.08 4.95 5.67
C SER A 622 -19.93 4.62 4.19
N PHE A 623 -18.95 5.21 3.53
CA PHE A 623 -18.68 4.93 2.13
C PHE A 623 -17.20 5.13 1.77
N VAL A 624 -16.81 4.53 0.65
CA VAL A 624 -15.51 4.75 -0.01
C VAL A 624 -15.76 5.25 -1.42
N ALA A 625 -15.14 6.36 -1.79
CA ALA A 625 -15.14 6.85 -3.16
C ALA A 625 -14.28 5.94 -4.05
N PRO A 626 -14.66 5.65 -5.30
CA PRO A 626 -13.77 4.98 -6.24
C PRO A 626 -12.47 5.78 -6.37
N ALA A 627 -11.33 5.09 -6.47
CA ALA A 627 -10.06 5.76 -6.71
C ALA A 627 -10.12 6.53 -8.04
N LEU A 628 -9.45 7.68 -8.14
CA LEU A 628 -9.41 8.46 -9.38
C LEU A 628 -8.86 7.63 -10.55
N THR A 629 -7.85 6.81 -10.30
CA THR A 629 -7.27 5.88 -11.28
C THR A 629 -8.25 4.80 -11.76
N SER A 630 -9.23 4.43 -10.93
CA SER A 630 -10.24 3.42 -11.26
C SER A 630 -11.46 4.00 -11.99
N SER A 631 -11.75 5.30 -11.83
CA SER A 631 -12.95 5.95 -12.36
C SER A 631 -12.78 6.52 -13.78
N GLY A 632 -11.55 6.55 -14.34
CA GLY A 632 -11.33 7.04 -15.70
C GLY A 632 -12.08 6.22 -16.74
N SER A 633 -12.76 6.90 -17.67
CA SER A 633 -13.42 6.25 -18.80
C SER A 633 -12.42 5.95 -19.92
N ASN A 634 -12.67 4.90 -20.71
CA ASN A 634 -11.84 4.53 -21.85
C ASN A 634 -11.77 5.62 -22.93
N ALA A 635 -12.75 6.51 -23.01
CA ALA A 635 -12.83 7.56 -24.00
C ALA A 635 -12.11 8.87 -23.62
N ALA A 636 -11.92 9.13 -22.31
CA ALA A 636 -11.45 10.44 -21.83
C ALA A 636 -10.35 10.37 -20.77
N GLY A 637 -10.10 9.22 -20.18
CA GLY A 637 -9.15 9.10 -19.09
C GLY A 637 -8.81 7.65 -18.85
N LEU A 638 -8.08 7.07 -19.79
CA LEU A 638 -7.51 5.75 -19.62
C LEU A 638 -6.52 5.80 -18.46
N THR A 639 -6.52 4.83 -17.57
CA THR A 639 -5.41 4.68 -16.64
C THR A 639 -4.16 4.32 -17.42
N ALA A 640 -2.99 4.48 -16.83
CA ALA A 640 -1.73 4.05 -17.43
C ALA A 640 -1.74 2.57 -17.85
N GLU A 641 -2.60 1.78 -17.23
CA GLU A 641 -2.82 0.36 -17.47
C GLU A 641 -4.02 0.09 -18.39
N SER A 642 -4.78 1.13 -18.80
CA SER A 642 -5.89 0.96 -19.72
C SER A 642 -5.38 0.59 -21.11
N GLY A 643 -5.98 -0.41 -21.68
CA GLY A 643 -5.60 -0.90 -22.99
C GLY A 643 -6.08 -2.32 -23.19
N PHE A 644 -5.60 -2.93 -24.25
CA PHE A 644 -5.85 -4.33 -24.55
C PHE A 644 -4.57 -5.06 -24.90
N GLY A 645 -4.53 -6.35 -24.63
CA GLY A 645 -3.35 -7.16 -24.95
C GLY A 645 -3.65 -8.65 -24.90
N SER A 646 -2.65 -9.44 -25.24
CA SER A 646 -2.70 -10.90 -25.10
C SER A 646 -2.75 -11.30 -23.64
N PHE A 647 -3.59 -12.25 -23.34
CA PHE A 647 -3.71 -12.87 -22.03
C PHE A 647 -3.81 -14.38 -22.15
N GLY A 648 -2.98 -15.11 -21.40
CA GLY A 648 -2.97 -16.56 -21.38
C GLY A 648 -3.65 -17.08 -20.12
N LEU A 649 -4.49 -18.10 -20.29
CA LEU A 649 -5.04 -18.92 -19.21
C LEU A 649 -4.53 -20.34 -19.35
N GLY A 650 -4.43 -21.06 -18.26
CA GLY A 650 -4.28 -22.52 -18.29
C GLY A 650 -5.50 -23.19 -18.95
N ALA A 651 -5.66 -24.50 -18.77
CA ALA A 651 -6.85 -25.18 -19.26
C ALA A 651 -8.12 -24.46 -18.77
N MET A 652 -8.99 -24.10 -19.72
CA MET A 652 -10.23 -23.38 -19.41
C MET A 652 -11.39 -24.35 -19.47
N ILE A 653 -12.04 -24.60 -18.34
CA ILE A 653 -13.27 -25.40 -18.28
C ILE A 653 -14.45 -24.45 -18.42
N VAL A 654 -15.11 -24.48 -19.58
CA VAL A 654 -16.18 -23.57 -19.96
C VAL A 654 -17.56 -24.22 -19.73
N PRO A 655 -18.43 -23.65 -18.89
CA PRO A 655 -19.81 -24.13 -18.75
C PRO A 655 -20.64 -23.85 -20.01
N VAL A 656 -21.16 -24.88 -20.65
CA VAL A 656 -21.93 -24.76 -21.90
C VAL A 656 -23.20 -23.92 -21.69
N ALA A 657 -23.86 -24.08 -20.55
CA ALA A 657 -25.07 -23.31 -20.23
C ALA A 657 -24.84 -21.78 -20.22
N SER A 658 -23.67 -21.33 -19.77
CA SER A 658 -23.31 -19.91 -19.73
C SER A 658 -22.67 -19.40 -21.04
N PHE A 659 -22.02 -20.30 -21.79
CA PHE A 659 -21.28 -19.98 -23.01
C PHE A 659 -21.56 -21.01 -24.12
N PRO A 660 -22.75 -21.04 -24.68
CA PRO A 660 -23.16 -22.06 -25.65
C PRO A 660 -22.34 -22.05 -26.93
N THR A 661 -21.72 -20.91 -27.28
CA THR A 661 -20.83 -20.79 -28.45
C THR A 661 -19.64 -21.75 -28.41
N VAL A 662 -19.28 -22.27 -27.21
CA VAL A 662 -18.15 -23.20 -27.08
C VAL A 662 -18.40 -24.52 -27.84
N THR A 663 -19.66 -24.92 -28.09
CA THR A 663 -20.02 -26.12 -28.84
C THR A 663 -19.70 -26.02 -30.34
N SER A 664 -19.39 -24.83 -30.86
CA SER A 664 -18.92 -24.69 -32.22
C SER A 664 -17.47 -25.20 -32.44
N ILE A 665 -16.73 -25.44 -31.34
CA ILE A 665 -15.41 -26.06 -31.39
C ILE A 665 -15.61 -27.57 -31.62
N PRO A 666 -14.99 -28.21 -32.62
CA PRO A 666 -15.19 -29.64 -32.91
C PRO A 666 -14.97 -30.56 -31.69
N ALA A 667 -13.95 -30.28 -30.87
CA ALA A 667 -13.68 -31.01 -29.63
C ALA A 667 -14.74 -30.85 -28.56
N CYS A 668 -15.63 -29.86 -28.66
CA CYS A 668 -16.70 -29.54 -27.70
C CYS A 668 -18.11 -29.74 -28.25
N ALA A 669 -18.26 -30.16 -29.49
CA ALA A 669 -19.56 -30.30 -30.17
C ALA A 669 -20.54 -31.22 -29.44
N ALA A 670 -20.05 -32.24 -28.73
CA ALA A 670 -20.84 -33.15 -27.92
C ALA A 670 -20.93 -32.78 -26.43
N ALA A 671 -20.37 -31.64 -26.02
CA ALA A 671 -20.35 -31.22 -24.64
C ALA A 671 -21.77 -30.73 -24.21
N THR A 672 -22.33 -31.30 -23.14
CA THR A 672 -23.65 -30.95 -22.62
C THR A 672 -23.56 -30.07 -21.36
N THR A 673 -22.50 -30.21 -20.57
CA THR A 673 -22.34 -29.47 -19.29
C THR A 673 -21.13 -28.55 -19.32
N THR A 674 -19.95 -29.06 -19.63
CA THR A 674 -18.70 -28.30 -19.67
C THR A 674 -17.86 -28.75 -20.86
N CYS A 675 -17.06 -27.84 -21.40
CA CYS A 675 -16.01 -28.12 -22.38
C CYS A 675 -14.66 -27.64 -21.84
N THR A 676 -13.64 -28.47 -21.97
CA THR A 676 -12.26 -28.08 -21.64
C THR A 676 -11.54 -27.62 -22.90
N LEU A 677 -11.17 -26.33 -22.92
CA LEU A 677 -10.36 -25.73 -23.96
C LEU A 677 -8.88 -25.87 -23.61
N GLY A 678 -8.14 -26.63 -24.40
CA GLY A 678 -6.67 -26.73 -24.44
C GLY A 678 -5.95 -26.85 -23.10
N THR A 679 -4.62 -26.95 -23.18
CA THR A 679 -3.73 -26.87 -22.01
C THR A 679 -3.30 -25.43 -21.72
N THR A 680 -3.33 -24.56 -22.73
CA THR A 680 -3.10 -23.13 -22.64
C THR A 680 -4.00 -22.45 -23.66
N VAL A 681 -4.89 -21.58 -23.18
CA VAL A 681 -5.83 -20.82 -24.00
C VAL A 681 -5.40 -19.36 -23.98
N THR A 682 -5.18 -18.80 -25.16
CA THR A 682 -4.84 -17.38 -25.30
C THR A 682 -6.05 -16.58 -25.79
N GLY A 683 -6.16 -15.38 -25.33
CA GLY A 683 -7.24 -14.47 -25.69
C GLY A 683 -6.84 -13.02 -25.50
N LEU A 684 -7.82 -12.16 -25.62
CA LEU A 684 -7.70 -10.73 -25.47
C LEU A 684 -8.18 -10.32 -24.07
N GLN A 685 -7.40 -9.54 -23.36
CA GLN A 685 -7.81 -8.88 -22.12
C GLN A 685 -7.93 -7.38 -22.36
N VAL A 686 -9.04 -6.80 -21.89
CA VAL A 686 -9.27 -5.36 -21.86
C VAL A 686 -9.12 -4.88 -20.42
N ASN A 687 -8.18 -4.00 -20.16
CA ASN A 687 -7.84 -3.45 -18.85
C ASN A 687 -8.29 -1.99 -18.73
N GLY A 688 -8.32 -1.47 -17.52
CA GLY A 688 -8.41 -0.04 -17.28
C GLY A 688 -9.51 0.39 -16.33
N GLY A 689 -9.69 1.69 -16.21
CA GLY A 689 -10.70 2.32 -15.40
C GLY A 689 -12.11 2.16 -15.97
N ASN A 690 -13.09 2.47 -15.14
CA ASN A 690 -14.51 2.43 -15.50
C ASN A 690 -15.22 3.67 -14.98
N GLY A 691 -15.69 4.53 -15.89
CA GLY A 691 -16.44 5.75 -15.56
C GLY A 691 -17.83 5.50 -14.98
N GLY A 692 -18.33 4.25 -15.00
CA GLY A 692 -19.62 3.86 -14.40
C GLY A 692 -19.55 3.43 -12.94
N LEU A 693 -18.39 3.57 -12.29
CA LEU A 693 -18.21 3.20 -10.88
C LEU A 693 -19.07 4.08 -9.96
N LYS A 694 -19.55 3.47 -8.88
CA LYS A 694 -20.35 4.11 -7.83
C LYS A 694 -19.61 4.04 -6.50
N ALA A 695 -20.06 4.84 -5.52
CA ALA A 695 -19.58 4.73 -4.15
C ALA A 695 -19.72 3.29 -3.63
N GLN A 696 -18.67 2.81 -2.98
CA GLN A 696 -18.72 1.58 -2.19
C GLN A 696 -19.37 1.92 -0.86
N THR A 697 -20.39 1.21 -0.45
CA THR A 697 -21.15 1.53 0.78
C THR A 697 -20.72 0.62 1.94
N GLY A 698 -20.53 1.24 3.10
CA GLY A 698 -20.19 0.55 4.34
C GLY A 698 -21.28 0.70 5.39
N LYS A 699 -21.32 -0.26 6.31
CA LYS A 699 -22.12 -0.23 7.52
C LYS A 699 -21.32 -0.81 8.65
N SER A 700 -21.20 -0.08 9.74
CA SER A 700 -20.49 -0.52 10.94
C SER A 700 -21.38 -0.50 12.16
N THR A 701 -21.17 -1.44 13.06
CA THR A 701 -21.80 -1.47 14.38
C THR A 701 -20.73 -1.92 15.37
N SER A 702 -20.63 -1.23 16.50
CA SER A 702 -19.79 -1.67 17.62
C SER A 702 -20.51 -1.53 18.95
N VAL A 703 -20.17 -2.43 19.87
CA VAL A 703 -20.60 -2.42 21.25
C VAL A 703 -19.41 -2.81 22.12
N GLY A 704 -19.19 -2.10 23.21
CA GLY A 704 -18.05 -2.36 24.07
C GLY A 704 -18.22 -1.76 25.48
N PHE A 705 -17.18 -1.96 26.28
CA PHE A 705 -17.07 -1.34 27.59
C PHE A 705 -15.66 -0.80 27.83
N ASP A 706 -15.56 0.22 28.67
CA ASP A 706 -14.33 0.69 29.27
C ASP A 706 -14.46 0.57 30.80
N TRP A 707 -13.45 0.00 31.44
CA TRP A 707 -13.47 -0.25 32.87
C TRP A 707 -12.19 0.20 33.56
N GLN A 708 -12.32 1.12 34.48
CA GLN A 708 -11.27 1.62 35.35
C GLN A 708 -11.74 1.42 36.83
N PRO A 709 -11.56 0.21 37.40
CA PRO A 709 -12.06 -0.11 38.71
C PRO A 709 -11.40 0.73 39.79
N SER A 710 -12.17 1.43 40.61
CA SER A 710 -11.66 2.28 41.67
C SER A 710 -10.95 1.52 42.80
N PHE A 711 -11.15 0.19 42.90
CA PHE A 711 -10.52 -0.69 43.89
C PHE A 711 -9.17 -1.28 43.40
N VAL A 712 -8.78 -1.06 42.13
CA VAL A 712 -7.47 -1.41 41.59
C VAL A 712 -6.92 -0.19 40.86
N ASP A 713 -6.17 0.63 41.60
CA ASP A 713 -5.58 1.84 41.02
C ASP A 713 -4.62 1.50 39.85
N GLY A 714 -4.71 2.26 38.79
CA GLY A 714 -3.87 2.11 37.59
C GLY A 714 -4.31 1.03 36.60
N LEU A 715 -5.39 0.26 36.85
CA LEU A 715 -5.93 -0.72 35.90
C LEU A 715 -6.92 -0.06 34.93
N GLN A 716 -6.72 -0.30 33.65
CA GLN A 716 -7.63 0.11 32.56
C GLN A 716 -7.89 -1.09 31.64
N LEU A 717 -9.15 -1.39 31.39
CA LEU A 717 -9.59 -2.46 30.50
C LEU A 717 -10.59 -1.90 29.50
N SER A 718 -10.45 -2.29 28.25
CA SER A 718 -11.38 -1.97 27.17
C SER A 718 -11.64 -3.21 26.32
N ALA A 719 -12.89 -3.47 25.99
CA ALA A 719 -13.23 -4.48 25.00
C ALA A 719 -14.33 -3.98 24.07
N THR A 720 -14.19 -4.29 22.80
CA THR A 720 -15.13 -3.89 21.73
C THR A 720 -15.42 -5.06 20.83
N TRP A 721 -16.67 -5.47 20.74
CA TRP A 721 -17.15 -6.26 19.61
C TRP A 721 -17.54 -5.32 18.47
N TRP A 722 -17.14 -5.66 17.26
CA TRP A 722 -17.40 -4.87 16.07
C TRP A 722 -17.79 -5.71 14.87
N THR A 723 -18.56 -5.12 13.95
CA THR A 723 -18.87 -5.69 12.65
C THR A 723 -18.90 -4.62 11.59
N ASN A 724 -18.28 -4.92 10.44
CA ASN A 724 -18.18 -4.04 9.29
C ASN A 724 -18.69 -4.78 8.05
N GLU A 725 -19.59 -4.14 7.32
CA GLU A 725 -20.05 -4.59 6.01
C GLU A 725 -19.52 -3.62 4.96
N LEU A 726 -19.04 -4.16 3.83
CA LEU A 726 -18.74 -3.39 2.62
C LEU A 726 -19.52 -3.98 1.46
N ARG A 727 -20.21 -3.16 0.70
CA ARG A 727 -20.99 -3.55 -0.48
C ARG A 727 -20.51 -2.75 -1.69
N GLY A 728 -20.44 -3.44 -2.84
CA GLY A 728 -20.02 -2.83 -4.08
C GLY A 728 -18.55 -2.38 -4.06
N GLY A 729 -17.68 -3.09 -3.32
CA GLY A 729 -16.23 -2.88 -3.36
C GLY A 729 -15.73 -2.95 -4.80
N VAL A 730 -14.84 -2.01 -5.16
CA VAL A 730 -14.29 -1.91 -6.51
C VAL A 730 -13.16 -2.92 -6.66
N THR A 731 -13.30 -3.82 -7.61
CA THR A 731 -12.28 -4.80 -7.98
C THR A 731 -12.45 -5.23 -9.44
N ALA A 732 -11.41 -5.81 -10.02
CA ALA A 732 -11.47 -6.48 -11.31
C ALA A 732 -11.67 -7.99 -11.08
N PRO A 733 -12.80 -8.59 -11.48
CA PRO A 733 -13.05 -10.02 -11.27
C PRO A 733 -12.04 -10.86 -12.06
N VAL A 734 -11.50 -11.91 -11.46
CA VAL A 734 -10.62 -12.84 -12.17
C VAL A 734 -11.41 -13.74 -13.15
N PRO A 735 -10.82 -14.20 -14.26
CA PRO A 735 -11.52 -14.97 -15.31
C PRO A 735 -12.26 -16.20 -14.79
N ALA A 736 -11.69 -16.90 -13.81
CA ALA A 736 -12.32 -18.07 -13.19
C ALA A 736 -13.67 -17.74 -12.52
N LEU A 737 -13.83 -16.54 -11.95
CA LEU A 737 -15.10 -16.08 -11.40
C LEU A 737 -16.08 -15.71 -12.51
N ALA A 738 -15.61 -15.09 -13.60
CA ALA A 738 -16.47 -14.76 -14.75
C ALA A 738 -17.03 -16.03 -15.44
N LEU A 739 -16.24 -17.10 -15.49
CA LEU A 739 -16.69 -18.40 -16.01
C LEU A 739 -17.78 -19.05 -15.15
N ASN A 740 -17.66 -18.95 -13.84
CA ASN A 740 -18.48 -19.74 -12.90
C ASN A 740 -19.57 -18.93 -12.17
N THR A 741 -19.69 -17.64 -12.46
CA THR A 741 -20.69 -16.76 -11.85
C THR A 741 -21.58 -16.15 -12.94
N ALA A 742 -22.85 -16.56 -13.00
CA ALA A 742 -23.79 -16.10 -14.04
C ALA A 742 -23.85 -14.55 -14.14
N ALA A 743 -23.84 -13.86 -13.01
CA ALA A 743 -23.84 -12.39 -12.97
C ALA A 743 -22.57 -11.72 -13.57
N LEU A 744 -21.49 -12.48 -13.78
CA LEU A 744 -20.22 -12.01 -14.33
C LEU A 744 -19.92 -12.59 -15.73
N SER A 745 -20.78 -13.47 -16.24
CA SER A 745 -20.55 -14.15 -17.55
C SER A 745 -20.42 -13.15 -18.70
N SER A 746 -21.11 -12.01 -18.62
CA SER A 746 -21.02 -10.94 -19.62
C SER A 746 -19.63 -10.27 -19.72
N LEU A 747 -18.75 -10.53 -18.77
CA LEU A 747 -17.34 -10.03 -18.82
C LEU A 747 -16.46 -10.88 -19.73
N LEU A 748 -16.93 -12.04 -20.14
CA LEU A 748 -16.20 -13.00 -20.96
C LEU A 748 -16.99 -13.28 -22.23
N THR A 749 -16.35 -13.09 -23.38
CA THR A 749 -16.89 -13.53 -24.68
C THR A 749 -16.03 -14.70 -25.15
N ILE A 750 -16.62 -15.87 -25.29
CA ILE A 750 -15.93 -17.07 -25.79
C ILE A 750 -16.08 -17.12 -27.30
N LEU A 751 -15.00 -17.42 -28.01
CA LEU A 751 -14.90 -17.45 -29.48
C LEU A 751 -15.38 -16.14 -30.13
N PRO A 752 -14.74 -15.01 -29.80
CA PRO A 752 -15.19 -13.72 -30.33
C PRO A 752 -15.03 -13.65 -31.84
N THR A 753 -15.98 -12.99 -32.49
CA THR A 753 -15.87 -12.58 -33.89
C THR A 753 -14.89 -11.41 -34.02
N GLN A 754 -14.36 -11.20 -35.24
CA GLN A 754 -13.48 -10.05 -35.52
C GLN A 754 -14.18 -8.70 -35.23
N ALA A 755 -15.49 -8.62 -35.46
CA ALA A 755 -16.27 -7.45 -35.15
C ALA A 755 -16.35 -7.17 -33.63
N GLN A 756 -16.48 -8.23 -32.81
CA GLN A 756 -16.47 -8.11 -31.36
C GLN A 756 -15.09 -7.71 -30.82
N ILE A 757 -14.01 -8.27 -31.43
CA ILE A 757 -12.64 -7.86 -31.09
C ILE A 757 -12.43 -6.37 -31.40
N ALA A 758 -12.79 -5.94 -32.62
CA ALA A 758 -12.67 -4.54 -33.03
C ALA A 758 -13.47 -3.60 -32.13
N ALA A 759 -14.69 -3.98 -31.75
CA ALA A 759 -15.51 -3.20 -30.83
C ALA A 759 -14.91 -3.10 -29.43
N ALA A 760 -14.37 -4.20 -28.90
CA ALA A 760 -13.78 -4.26 -27.57
C ALA A 760 -12.44 -3.48 -27.47
N THR A 761 -11.73 -3.30 -28.58
CA THR A 761 -10.42 -2.64 -28.62
C THR A 761 -10.48 -1.21 -29.14
N SER A 762 -11.65 -0.77 -29.63
CA SER A 762 -11.81 0.55 -30.23
C SER A 762 -11.42 1.67 -29.26
N GLY A 763 -10.53 2.56 -29.70
CA GLY A 763 -10.05 3.68 -28.91
C GLY A 763 -9.09 3.32 -27.76
N LEU A 764 -8.70 2.06 -27.62
CA LEU A 764 -7.77 1.59 -26.59
C LEU A 764 -6.36 1.41 -27.14
N PRO A 765 -5.31 1.76 -26.39
CA PRO A 765 -3.94 1.44 -26.76
C PRO A 765 -3.68 -0.06 -26.61
N GLN A 766 -2.90 -0.60 -27.52
CA GLN A 766 -2.43 -1.97 -27.41
C GLN A 766 -1.28 -2.04 -26.40
N THR A 767 -1.40 -2.91 -25.40
CA THR A 767 -0.41 -3.05 -24.30
C THR A 767 0.59 -4.19 -24.52
N SER A 768 0.18 -5.23 -25.26
CA SER A 768 1.05 -6.35 -25.64
C SER A 768 0.67 -6.89 -27.00
N ALA A 769 1.57 -7.67 -27.61
CA ALA A 769 1.29 -8.34 -28.89
C ALA A 769 0.04 -9.23 -28.76
N LEU A 770 -0.78 -9.25 -29.80
CA LEU A 770 -2.02 -10.04 -29.80
C LEU A 770 -1.72 -11.50 -30.16
N PRO A 771 -2.48 -12.47 -29.63
CA PRO A 771 -2.36 -13.85 -30.05
C PRO A 771 -2.86 -14.03 -31.47
N ALA A 772 -2.26 -14.99 -32.20
CA ALA A 772 -2.69 -15.35 -33.54
C ALA A 772 -4.17 -15.78 -33.60
N ASN A 773 -4.64 -16.44 -32.55
CA ASN A 773 -6.04 -16.81 -32.35
C ASN A 773 -6.50 -16.36 -30.96
N SER A 774 -7.61 -15.64 -30.92
CA SER A 774 -8.22 -15.24 -29.64
C SER A 774 -9.40 -16.15 -29.32
N TYR A 775 -9.25 -17.03 -28.34
CA TYR A 775 -10.32 -17.90 -27.87
C TYR A 775 -11.34 -17.17 -26.99
N PHE A 776 -10.96 -16.02 -26.45
CA PHE A 776 -11.86 -15.20 -25.62
C PHE A 776 -11.50 -13.72 -25.68
N ILE A 777 -12.49 -12.88 -25.36
CA ILE A 777 -12.30 -11.50 -24.86
C ILE A 777 -12.66 -11.49 -23.40
N TYR A 778 -11.79 -10.98 -22.56
CA TYR A 778 -12.04 -10.79 -21.15
C TYR A 778 -11.96 -9.33 -20.76
N ASN A 779 -13.07 -8.78 -20.23
CA ASN A 779 -13.13 -7.42 -19.73
C ASN A 779 -12.72 -7.39 -18.26
N TYR A 780 -11.46 -7.01 -18.02
CA TYR A 780 -10.82 -6.91 -16.69
C TYR A 780 -10.90 -5.49 -16.10
N GLN A 781 -11.82 -4.69 -16.57
CA GLN A 781 -12.02 -3.36 -16.00
C GLN A 781 -12.58 -3.41 -14.58
N GLN A 782 -12.25 -2.39 -13.79
CA GLN A 782 -12.72 -2.23 -12.41
C GLN A 782 -14.24 -2.16 -12.32
N ARG A 783 -14.86 -2.80 -11.30
CA ARG A 783 -16.31 -2.88 -11.10
C ARG A 783 -16.71 -2.90 -9.63
N ASN A 784 -17.88 -2.41 -9.31
CA ASN A 784 -18.50 -2.51 -7.97
C ASN A 784 -19.11 -3.92 -7.75
N VAL A 785 -18.29 -4.93 -7.51
CA VAL A 785 -18.75 -6.32 -7.42
C VAL A 785 -18.35 -7.03 -6.14
N LEU A 786 -17.42 -6.49 -5.35
CA LEU A 786 -16.95 -7.12 -4.11
C LEU A 786 -17.88 -6.79 -2.95
N ASN A 787 -18.25 -7.79 -2.17
CA ASN A 787 -18.95 -7.63 -0.90
C ASN A 787 -18.19 -8.31 0.20
N LEU A 788 -18.08 -7.65 1.35
CA LEU A 788 -17.35 -8.13 2.52
C LEU A 788 -18.24 -8.06 3.76
N ASN A 789 -18.12 -9.06 4.65
CA ASN A 789 -18.62 -9.03 6.01
C ASN A 789 -17.46 -9.42 6.94
N VAL A 790 -17.04 -8.50 7.79
CA VAL A 790 -15.93 -8.71 8.72
C VAL A 790 -16.40 -8.40 10.13
N SER A 791 -16.10 -9.27 11.09
CA SER A 791 -16.48 -9.08 12.50
C SER A 791 -15.37 -9.59 13.41
N GLY A 792 -15.27 -9.01 14.59
CA GLY A 792 -14.26 -9.40 15.56
C GLY A 792 -14.45 -8.77 16.93
N VAL A 793 -13.43 -8.94 17.75
CA VAL A 793 -13.32 -8.37 19.09
C VAL A 793 -11.93 -7.78 19.25
N ASP A 794 -11.85 -6.53 19.70
CA ASP A 794 -10.63 -5.89 20.13
C ASP A 794 -10.63 -5.80 21.65
N VAL A 795 -9.52 -6.13 22.28
CA VAL A 795 -9.32 -6.05 23.73
C VAL A 795 -8.03 -5.31 24.01
N ASP A 796 -8.08 -4.32 24.88
CA ASP A 796 -6.95 -3.58 25.40
C ASP A 796 -6.94 -3.63 26.92
N ALA A 797 -5.75 -3.83 27.49
CA ALA A 797 -5.55 -3.83 28.94
C ALA A 797 -4.27 -3.08 29.28
N HIS A 798 -4.34 -2.23 30.30
CA HIS A 798 -3.20 -1.49 30.84
C HIS A 798 -3.25 -1.51 32.35
N TYR A 799 -2.11 -1.82 32.98
CA TYR A 799 -1.96 -1.80 34.44
C TYR A 799 -0.64 -1.16 34.82
N VAL A 800 -0.72 -0.07 35.60
CA VAL A 800 0.43 0.62 36.16
C VAL A 800 0.54 0.30 37.63
N ILE A 801 1.66 -0.28 38.04
CA ILE A 801 1.92 -0.70 39.42
C ILE A 801 3.11 0.10 39.95
N ASN A 802 2.91 0.89 41.00
CA ASN A 802 3.95 1.62 41.71
C ASN A 802 4.42 0.86 42.94
N THR A 803 5.71 0.56 43.05
CA THR A 803 6.34 -0.15 44.17
C THR A 803 7.66 0.49 44.55
N ASP A 804 8.23 0.10 45.67
CA ASP A 804 9.59 0.50 46.08
C ASP A 804 10.67 -0.06 45.12
N ALA A 805 10.36 -1.15 44.45
CA ALA A 805 11.24 -1.72 43.41
C ALA A 805 11.21 -0.95 42.10
N GLY A 806 10.29 -0.01 41.89
CA GLY A 806 10.08 0.80 40.72
C GLY A 806 8.64 0.78 40.24
N ARG A 807 8.40 1.47 39.14
CA ARG A 807 7.12 1.53 38.43
C ARG A 807 7.09 0.45 37.35
N PHE A 808 6.09 -0.41 37.39
CA PHE A 808 5.83 -1.41 36.37
C PHE A 808 4.64 -0.97 35.52
N ASN A 809 4.76 -1.21 34.21
CA ASN A 809 3.71 -0.98 33.24
C ASN A 809 3.49 -2.30 32.48
N VAL A 810 2.34 -2.94 32.74
CA VAL A 810 1.95 -4.19 32.09
C VAL A 810 0.75 -3.90 31.20
N GLY A 811 0.81 -4.24 29.94
CA GLY A 811 -0.31 -3.96 29.06
C GLY A 811 -0.27 -4.73 27.77
N GLY A 812 -1.24 -4.49 26.92
CA GLY A 812 -1.29 -5.02 25.59
C GLY A 812 -2.66 -4.94 24.94
N GLY A 813 -2.66 -5.16 23.65
CA GLY A 813 -3.85 -5.20 22.81
C GLY A 813 -3.92 -6.51 22.02
N ILE A 814 -5.13 -6.97 21.78
CA ILE A 814 -5.43 -8.15 20.97
C ILE A 814 -6.59 -7.83 20.02
N THR A 815 -6.43 -8.16 18.75
CA THR A 815 -7.52 -8.18 17.76
C THR A 815 -7.80 -9.61 17.34
N ARG A 816 -9.03 -10.09 17.58
CA ARG A 816 -9.51 -11.41 17.17
C ARG A 816 -10.64 -11.24 16.15
N LYS A 817 -10.39 -11.58 14.90
CA LYS A 817 -11.44 -11.67 13.87
C LYS A 817 -12.19 -12.99 14.03
N THR A 818 -13.50 -12.90 14.05
CA THR A 818 -14.41 -14.07 14.16
C THR A 818 -15.09 -14.40 12.85
N LYS A 819 -15.13 -13.44 11.93
CA LYS A 819 -15.72 -13.56 10.59
C LYS A 819 -14.94 -12.73 9.58
N PHE A 820 -14.71 -13.29 8.41
CA PHE A 820 -14.27 -12.57 7.22
C PHE A 820 -14.82 -13.30 6.00
N ASP A 821 -16.03 -12.91 5.59
CA ASP A 821 -16.69 -13.50 4.44
C ASP A 821 -16.69 -12.53 3.28
N GLN A 822 -16.52 -13.08 2.08
CA GLN A 822 -16.64 -12.31 0.84
C GLN A 822 -17.58 -12.96 -0.15
N SER A 823 -18.15 -12.15 -1.03
CA SER A 823 -18.85 -12.59 -2.24
C SER A 823 -18.52 -11.65 -3.41
N ILE A 824 -18.58 -12.18 -4.62
CA ILE A 824 -18.30 -11.42 -5.85
C ILE A 824 -19.54 -11.44 -6.75
N GLY A 825 -19.96 -10.26 -7.20
CA GLY A 825 -21.16 -10.08 -8.02
C GLY A 825 -22.45 -10.06 -7.23
N THR A 826 -23.52 -9.59 -7.87
CA THR A 826 -24.87 -9.59 -7.30
C THR A 826 -25.39 -11.02 -7.20
N GLY A 827 -25.80 -11.43 -5.99
CA GLY A 827 -26.24 -12.80 -5.74
C GLY A 827 -25.11 -13.84 -5.74
N GLY A 828 -23.83 -13.38 -5.73
CA GLY A 828 -22.67 -14.26 -5.64
C GLY A 828 -22.66 -15.08 -4.34
N GLN A 829 -22.12 -16.28 -4.41
CA GLN A 829 -21.97 -17.14 -3.24
C GLN A 829 -21.02 -16.50 -2.21
N TRP A 830 -21.44 -16.50 -0.95
CA TRP A 830 -20.61 -16.10 0.18
C TRP A 830 -19.68 -17.25 0.57
N PHE A 831 -18.42 -16.92 0.84
CA PHE A 831 -17.45 -17.87 1.38
C PHE A 831 -16.50 -17.16 2.36
N SER A 832 -16.02 -17.93 3.33
CA SER A 832 -15.11 -17.40 4.32
C SER A 832 -13.67 -17.39 3.80
N VAL A 833 -13.00 -16.25 3.98
CA VAL A 833 -11.58 -16.09 3.75
C VAL A 833 -10.83 -15.88 5.06
N LEU A 834 -11.48 -16.08 6.19
CA LEU A 834 -10.89 -15.90 7.52
C LEU A 834 -9.73 -16.88 7.76
N GLY A 835 -8.59 -16.35 8.12
CA GLY A 835 -7.37 -17.14 8.33
C GLY A 835 -6.80 -17.69 7.03
N SER A 836 -6.90 -16.95 5.93
CA SER A 836 -6.36 -17.36 4.65
C SER A 836 -5.69 -16.20 3.90
N ALA A 837 -4.83 -16.55 2.95
CA ALA A 837 -4.19 -15.68 1.99
C ALA A 837 -4.35 -16.21 0.56
N GLY A 838 -4.31 -15.33 -0.45
CA GLY A 838 -4.33 -15.68 -1.87
C GLY A 838 -5.72 -15.74 -2.51
N PHE A 839 -6.79 -15.64 -1.73
CA PHE A 839 -8.17 -15.57 -2.24
C PHE A 839 -8.95 -14.34 -1.80
N ASN A 840 -8.56 -13.73 -0.72
CA ASN A 840 -9.03 -12.42 -0.31
C ASN A 840 -8.41 -11.35 -1.21
N THR A 841 -9.18 -10.33 -1.45
CA THR A 841 -8.88 -9.33 -2.47
C THR A 841 -7.76 -8.37 -2.11
N THR A 842 -7.31 -8.33 -0.83
CA THR A 842 -6.39 -7.29 -0.37
C THR A 842 -5.24 -7.83 0.48
N PHE A 843 -5.53 -8.46 1.63
CA PHE A 843 -4.50 -8.87 2.59
C PHE A 843 -4.79 -10.26 3.14
N PRO A 844 -3.75 -10.98 3.62
CA PRO A 844 -4.00 -12.16 4.43
C PRO A 844 -4.90 -11.82 5.62
N SER A 845 -6.00 -12.55 5.79
CA SER A 845 -6.97 -12.30 6.86
C SER A 845 -6.63 -13.12 8.09
N LEU A 846 -5.79 -12.59 8.97
CA LEU A 846 -5.40 -13.26 10.20
C LEU A 846 -6.57 -13.38 11.18
N LYS A 847 -6.63 -14.49 11.92
CA LYS A 847 -7.66 -14.71 12.96
C LYS A 847 -7.32 -13.96 14.24
N LEU A 848 -6.04 -13.88 14.58
CA LEU A 848 -5.56 -13.34 15.86
C LEU A 848 -4.26 -12.58 15.64
N GLU A 849 -4.22 -11.37 16.14
CA GLU A 849 -3.04 -10.51 16.23
C GLU A 849 -3.00 -9.90 17.62
N GLY A 850 -1.82 -9.76 18.18
CA GLY A 850 -1.68 -9.22 19.53
C GLY A 850 -0.29 -8.67 19.79
N ARG A 851 -0.23 -7.70 20.71
CA ARG A 851 1.00 -7.16 21.26
C ARG A 851 0.85 -6.98 22.76
N GLY A 852 1.76 -7.57 23.52
CA GLY A 852 1.88 -7.36 24.95
C GLY A 852 3.11 -6.55 25.29
N ASN A 853 3.09 -5.80 26.38
CA ASN A 853 4.24 -5.09 26.91
C ASN A 853 4.42 -5.28 28.40
N LEU A 854 5.69 -5.32 28.81
CA LEU A 854 6.13 -5.28 30.20
C LEU A 854 7.22 -4.22 30.31
N GLY A 855 6.89 -3.11 30.98
CA GLY A 855 7.80 -2.00 31.27
C GLY A 855 8.19 -1.99 32.74
N TRP A 856 9.43 -1.61 33.03
CA TRP A 856 9.96 -1.36 34.37
C TRP A 856 10.82 -0.12 34.37
N GLN A 857 10.53 0.80 35.29
CA GLN A 857 11.27 2.04 35.45
C GLN A 857 11.70 2.22 36.92
N LYS A 858 12.99 2.48 37.11
CA LYS A 858 13.53 2.82 38.44
C LYS A 858 14.64 3.87 38.30
N GLY A 859 14.39 5.06 38.86
CA GLY A 859 15.34 6.16 38.77
C GLY A 859 15.60 6.57 37.31
N ALA A 860 16.85 6.45 36.89
CA ALA A 860 17.28 6.79 35.52
C ALA A 860 17.10 5.66 34.51
N LEU A 861 16.88 4.44 34.97
CA LEU A 861 16.80 3.25 34.13
C LEU A 861 15.34 2.95 33.75
N ASP A 862 15.13 2.65 32.50
CA ASP A 862 13.88 2.24 31.89
C ASP A 862 14.11 0.99 31.05
N VAL A 863 13.30 -0.06 31.23
CA VAL A 863 13.40 -1.33 30.50
C VAL A 863 12.01 -1.73 30.04
N ASN A 864 11.82 -1.94 28.75
CA ASN A 864 10.56 -2.35 28.16
C ASN A 864 10.76 -3.59 27.29
N ALA A 865 9.94 -4.61 27.49
CA ALA A 865 9.87 -5.80 26.65
C ALA A 865 8.50 -5.86 25.96
N TYR A 866 8.51 -6.24 24.69
CA TYR A 866 7.29 -6.37 23.89
C TYR A 866 7.21 -7.76 23.29
N LEU A 867 6.05 -8.39 23.39
CA LEU A 867 5.73 -9.66 22.75
C LEU A 867 4.78 -9.38 21.57
N ASN A 868 5.20 -9.67 20.35
CA ASN A 868 4.36 -9.55 19.17
C ASN A 868 3.91 -10.93 18.72
N TYR A 869 2.62 -11.08 18.44
CA TYR A 869 2.02 -12.34 18.01
C TYR A 869 1.17 -12.16 16.76
N THR A 870 1.45 -12.98 15.77
CA THR A 870 0.66 -13.12 14.52
C THR A 870 0.20 -14.57 14.41
N GLY A 871 -1.11 -14.80 14.34
CA GLY A 871 -1.70 -16.13 14.28
C GLY A 871 -1.41 -16.87 12.97
N SER A 872 -1.52 -18.18 13.00
CA SER A 872 -1.40 -19.05 11.81
C SER A 872 -2.57 -18.87 10.85
N TYR A 873 -2.33 -19.16 9.56
CA TYR A 873 -3.32 -19.06 8.49
C TYR A 873 -2.99 -20.02 7.35
N THR A 874 -3.87 -20.11 6.35
CA THR A 874 -3.71 -20.98 5.19
C THR A 874 -3.39 -20.17 3.93
N ASN A 875 -2.32 -20.53 3.24
CA ASN A 875 -1.99 -20.01 1.92
C ASN A 875 -2.81 -20.73 0.85
N TRP A 876 -3.75 -20.03 0.23
CA TRP A 876 -4.57 -20.53 -0.89
C TRP A 876 -4.07 -20.06 -2.26
N SER A 877 -2.86 -19.52 -2.35
CA SER A 877 -2.29 -19.14 -3.64
C SER A 877 -2.02 -20.33 -4.54
N GLY A 878 -1.82 -20.09 -5.83
CA GLY A 878 -1.55 -21.15 -6.81
C GLY A 878 -0.27 -21.98 -6.55
N GLY A 879 0.63 -21.48 -5.70
CA GLY A 879 1.84 -22.19 -5.26
C GLY A 879 1.65 -23.04 -4.01
N SER A 880 0.42 -23.20 -3.49
CA SER A 880 0.20 -24.04 -2.31
C SER A 880 0.56 -25.51 -2.55
N GLN A 881 1.16 -26.15 -1.56
CA GLN A 881 1.58 -27.57 -1.63
C GLN A 881 0.40 -28.52 -1.83
N VAL A 882 -0.72 -28.23 -1.19
CA VAL A 882 -1.98 -28.93 -1.36
C VAL A 882 -2.84 -28.11 -2.32
N PRO A 883 -3.17 -28.62 -3.51
CA PRO A 883 -3.98 -27.90 -4.47
C PRO A 883 -5.30 -27.43 -3.87
N VAL A 884 -5.66 -26.17 -4.12
CA VAL A 884 -6.91 -25.61 -3.62
C VAL A 884 -8.07 -26.23 -4.40
N THR A 885 -8.97 -26.92 -3.69
CA THR A 885 -10.23 -27.40 -4.25
C THR A 885 -11.25 -26.28 -4.30
N LYS A 886 -12.01 -26.22 -5.40
CA LYS A 886 -13.01 -25.16 -5.64
C LYS A 886 -14.32 -25.78 -6.10
N VAL A 887 -15.44 -25.23 -5.60
CA VAL A 887 -16.77 -25.48 -6.13
C VAL A 887 -17.29 -24.18 -6.70
N ASN A 888 -17.62 -24.16 -8.00
CA ASN A 888 -18.04 -22.96 -8.71
C ASN A 888 -17.10 -21.75 -8.52
N GLY A 889 -15.78 -22.02 -8.52
CA GLY A 889 -14.76 -20.96 -8.31
C GLY A 889 -14.53 -20.56 -6.85
N VAL A 890 -15.31 -21.08 -5.90
CA VAL A 890 -15.18 -20.79 -4.47
C VAL A 890 -14.27 -21.84 -3.80
N PRO A 891 -13.24 -21.42 -3.03
CA PRO A 891 -12.38 -22.35 -2.31
C PRO A 891 -13.18 -23.16 -1.29
N THR A 892 -13.01 -24.48 -1.32
CA THR A 892 -13.68 -25.43 -0.42
C THR A 892 -12.71 -26.30 0.38
N GLY A 893 -11.43 -26.28 0.02
CA GLY A 893 -10.38 -27.02 0.71
C GLY A 893 -9.01 -26.91 0.06
N GLY A 894 -8.01 -27.51 0.66
CA GLY A 894 -6.62 -27.44 0.23
C GLY A 894 -5.88 -26.23 0.81
N GLY A 895 -4.78 -25.88 0.19
CA GLY A 895 -3.87 -24.83 0.65
C GLY A 895 -2.71 -25.36 1.50
N ALA A 896 -1.73 -24.51 1.77
CA ALA A 896 -0.57 -24.81 2.58
C ALA A 896 -0.62 -24.05 3.91
N PRO A 897 -0.29 -24.67 5.06
CA PRO A 897 -0.26 -23.95 6.34
C PRO A 897 0.86 -22.94 6.37
N VAL A 898 0.61 -21.82 7.04
CA VAL A 898 1.61 -20.82 7.44
C VAL A 898 1.54 -20.71 8.96
N ASP A 899 2.66 -20.98 9.63
CA ASP A 899 2.72 -21.04 11.07
C ASP A 899 2.55 -19.68 11.74
N ALA A 900 2.17 -19.69 13.02
CA ALA A 900 2.12 -18.49 13.82
C ALA A 900 3.52 -17.91 14.03
N ASN A 901 3.61 -16.59 14.03
CA ASN A 901 4.84 -15.88 14.32
C ASN A 901 4.77 -15.18 15.68
N THR A 902 5.83 -15.38 16.49
CA THR A 902 6.00 -14.69 17.76
C THR A 902 7.39 -14.10 17.81
N THR A 903 7.50 -12.80 18.03
CA THR A 903 8.78 -12.11 18.22
C THR A 903 8.79 -11.33 19.53
N VAL A 904 9.98 -11.10 20.07
CA VAL A 904 10.18 -10.30 21.28
C VAL A 904 11.08 -9.13 20.92
N ASP A 905 10.66 -7.92 21.33
CA ASP A 905 11.48 -6.72 21.22
C ASP A 905 11.85 -6.25 22.63
N LEU A 906 13.01 -5.63 22.78
CA LEU A 906 13.55 -5.13 24.05
C LEU A 906 14.08 -3.71 23.85
N ASN A 907 13.66 -2.79 24.73
CA ASN A 907 14.19 -1.44 24.85
C ASN A 907 14.81 -1.24 26.24
N ILE A 908 16.01 -0.67 26.28
CA ILE A 908 16.70 -0.28 27.51
C ILE A 908 17.15 1.16 27.37
N GLY A 909 16.57 2.05 28.18
CA GLY A 909 16.88 3.47 28.23
C GLY A 909 17.55 3.88 29.53
N TYR A 910 18.51 4.79 29.46
CA TYR A 910 19.16 5.37 30.62
C TYR A 910 19.25 6.90 30.52
N LYS A 911 18.68 7.60 31.49
CA LYS A 911 18.72 9.06 31.59
C LYS A 911 20.02 9.49 32.26
N LEU A 912 20.83 10.29 31.55
CA LEU A 912 22.08 10.81 32.06
C LEU A 912 21.82 11.94 33.07
N GLY A 913 22.74 12.09 34.03
CA GLY A 913 22.67 13.13 35.05
C GLY A 913 23.74 14.21 34.84
N GLY A 914 23.78 15.18 35.80
CA GLY A 914 24.78 16.25 35.80
C GLY A 914 24.63 17.21 34.63
N SER A 915 25.72 17.53 33.96
CA SER A 915 25.73 18.45 32.78
C SER A 915 25.01 17.89 31.54
N LEU A 916 24.69 16.59 31.53
CA LEU A 916 23.93 15.90 30.48
C LEU A 916 22.49 15.60 30.92
N SER A 917 22.01 16.23 32.00
CA SER A 917 20.60 16.11 32.41
C SER A 917 19.71 16.54 31.25
N GLY A 918 18.69 15.73 30.92
CA GLY A 918 17.88 15.93 29.71
C GLY A 918 18.29 15.01 28.54
N THR A 919 19.43 14.31 28.65
CA THR A 919 19.88 13.33 27.66
C THR A 919 19.54 11.90 28.10
N GLN A 920 18.92 11.16 27.22
CA GLN A 920 18.71 9.73 27.33
C GLN A 920 19.53 8.99 26.27
N VAL A 921 20.23 7.95 26.65
CA VAL A 921 20.82 6.97 25.74
C VAL A 921 20.01 5.69 25.81
N TYR A 922 19.86 4.98 24.69
CA TYR A 922 19.07 3.76 24.66
C TYR A 922 19.62 2.73 23.69
N VAL A 923 19.25 1.48 23.98
CA VAL A 923 19.49 0.33 23.11
C VAL A 923 18.14 -0.32 22.84
N ASP A 924 17.78 -0.44 21.56
CA ASP A 924 16.61 -1.17 21.10
C ASP A 924 17.07 -2.45 20.40
N ALA A 925 16.42 -3.56 20.70
CA ALA A 925 16.62 -4.80 19.98
C ALA A 925 15.25 -5.32 19.52
N THR A 926 14.95 -5.26 18.22
CA THR A 926 13.77 -5.88 17.65
C THR A 926 14.08 -7.32 17.25
N ASN A 927 13.09 -8.22 17.44
CA ASN A 927 13.26 -9.65 17.20
C ASN A 927 14.53 -10.21 17.89
N VAL A 928 14.61 -10.05 19.21
CA VAL A 928 15.80 -10.37 20.03
C VAL A 928 16.34 -11.77 19.78
N PHE A 929 15.46 -12.73 19.54
CA PHE A 929 15.80 -14.13 19.32
C PHE A 929 16.19 -14.46 17.88
N ASP A 930 16.24 -13.46 17.00
CA ASP A 930 16.59 -13.61 15.58
C ASP A 930 15.76 -14.64 14.83
N LYS A 931 14.46 -14.65 15.13
CA LYS A 931 13.54 -15.64 14.57
C LYS A 931 13.26 -15.32 13.09
N ASP A 932 13.42 -16.29 12.22
CA ASP A 932 13.05 -16.22 10.82
C ASP A 932 11.52 -16.10 10.66
N PRO A 933 11.04 -15.45 9.57
CA PRO A 933 9.63 -15.44 9.23
C PRO A 933 9.10 -16.86 8.97
N PRO A 934 7.83 -17.13 9.27
CA PRO A 934 7.19 -18.40 8.92
C PRO A 934 7.27 -18.69 7.43
N PHE A 935 7.50 -19.94 7.09
CA PHE A 935 7.58 -20.40 5.71
C PHE A 935 6.25 -20.18 4.99
N TRP A 936 6.33 -19.56 3.82
CA TRP A 936 5.25 -19.45 2.86
C TRP A 936 5.75 -19.93 1.49
N ASN A 937 5.11 -20.94 0.92
CA ASN A 937 5.47 -21.51 -0.37
C ASN A 937 5.19 -20.52 -1.53
N ALA A 938 6.05 -19.56 -1.68
CA ALA A 938 6.11 -18.57 -2.76
C ALA A 938 7.58 -18.20 -3.02
N ALA A 939 7.88 -17.48 -4.08
CA ALA A 939 9.25 -17.16 -4.48
C ALA A 939 10.09 -16.50 -3.37
N ALA A 940 9.49 -15.65 -2.55
CA ALA A 940 10.20 -15.02 -1.42
C ALA A 940 10.41 -15.93 -0.20
N GLY A 941 9.74 -17.09 -0.13
CA GLY A 941 9.80 -18.01 1.00
C GLY A 941 9.05 -17.57 2.25
N TYR A 942 8.52 -16.36 2.30
CA TYR A 942 7.78 -15.79 3.44
C TYR A 942 6.70 -14.81 2.98
N ASP A 943 5.77 -14.47 3.89
CA ASP A 943 4.75 -13.43 3.68
C ASP A 943 5.28 -12.06 4.10
N ASN A 944 5.57 -11.21 3.14
CA ASN A 944 6.12 -9.86 3.35
C ASN A 944 5.12 -8.87 3.98
N ILE A 945 3.85 -9.21 4.06
CA ILE A 945 2.81 -8.38 4.70
C ILE A 945 2.84 -8.58 6.22
N ASN A 946 2.89 -9.82 6.67
CA ASN A 946 2.71 -10.19 8.07
C ASN A 946 4.03 -10.51 8.78
N ALA A 947 5.14 -10.64 8.06
CA ALA A 947 6.44 -10.96 8.64
C ALA A 947 7.56 -10.10 8.06
N SER A 948 8.65 -9.92 8.81
CA SER A 948 9.82 -9.13 8.42
C SER A 948 10.98 -10.03 8.03
N PRO A 949 11.65 -9.78 6.90
CA PRO A 949 12.84 -10.53 6.51
C PRO A 949 14.13 -10.01 7.18
N ILE A 950 14.06 -8.94 7.97
CA ILE A 950 15.26 -8.26 8.49
C ILE A 950 15.98 -9.10 9.55
N GLY A 951 15.24 -9.92 10.32
CA GLY A 951 15.79 -10.62 11.47
C GLY A 951 15.95 -9.71 12.68
N ARG A 952 16.95 -9.98 13.54
CA ARG A 952 17.27 -9.15 14.71
C ARG A 952 17.93 -7.85 14.29
N VAL A 953 17.37 -6.71 14.75
CA VAL A 953 17.99 -5.39 14.61
C VAL A 953 18.37 -4.87 15.99
N VAL A 954 19.63 -4.48 16.17
CA VAL A 954 20.10 -3.79 17.37
C VAL A 954 20.36 -2.33 17.01
N THR A 955 19.65 -1.42 17.68
CA THR A 955 19.74 0.02 17.47
C THR A 955 20.32 0.70 18.70
N LEU A 956 21.33 1.52 18.50
CA LEU A 956 21.90 2.40 19.52
C LEU A 956 21.42 3.83 19.24
N GLY A 957 20.93 4.51 20.24
CA GLY A 957 20.43 5.85 20.06
C GLY A 957 20.59 6.77 21.27
N PHE A 958 20.43 8.04 21.00
CA PHE A 958 20.37 9.07 22.03
C PHE A 958 19.28 10.09 21.69
N ARG A 959 18.77 10.74 22.73
CA ARG A 959 17.88 11.89 22.64
C ARG A 959 18.27 12.88 23.74
N SER A 960 18.43 14.14 23.36
CA SER A 960 18.81 15.22 24.28
C SER A 960 17.80 16.37 24.16
N LYS A 961 17.31 16.83 25.31
CA LYS A 961 16.38 17.96 25.43
C LYS A 961 17.12 19.11 26.15
N PHE A 962 16.97 20.33 25.60
CA PHE A 962 17.63 21.55 26.07
C PHE A 962 16.61 22.62 26.44
#